data_bc2823536cdd4dbdb18e76ec167288d4
#
_entry.id   bc2823536cdd4dbdb18e76ec167288d4
#
_cell.length_a   1.000
_cell.length_b   1.000
_cell.length_c   1.000
_cell.angle_alpha   90.00
_cell.angle_beta   90.00
_cell.angle_gamma   90.00
#
_symmetry.space_group_name_H-M   'P 1'
#
loop_
_entity.id
_entity.type
_entity.pdbx_description
1 polymer ?
#
loop_
_entity_poly.entity_id
_entity_poly.type
_entity_poly.pdbx_seq_one_letter_code
_entity_poly.pdbx_strand_id
1 'polypeptide(L)'
;MTFLLAAVFIPLLLSPLAYILGKKLGTNFTTWFSFSILAISTILLIIPAIGLGGEGSEAYQESYQWSQFGNFGLRLDGLSLPFALIIYILCTVLALYSKPYMIHKVGEAAKEIFGTGPNNNSSRGEKNKLNDSGDKTGQYNTSRQDSTSENKGLSSHNNTNNSQDTFFGAHTSQSRLATHVPKEIKQYVNTQVGLYFALYLAFSMGMLGTVLATNLIEFFVFFELMLVPSFFLIAFYGYGARTRIALMFFFWTHVGAVVLLLGLLAMGFFAGGFDYDTVKSNVAKIPAQWISIIVFSLVVGLGVKLAAFLLHIWLPYAHAEAPTPVSALLSPAMIGIGAYGLLRLWLELLTGNYTQYSFYINIWGLATMIYGGAMALMQDDIKRVLAYSSVSQMGYILFGLGSESILGITGGTLVYVTHGLGKAILFMMAGSIILQTGTRSMSRLGGLAGKMPYTAVIAMIGGLTIIGVPPTSGFMSEWILFGGVLQTAVYEADPMRVILFGFGILTTILSSAYILWMYKRIFFGKIPERLVNVKDSNRYITVTMAVLAGLTLILGVYPDPILNPITNYIESIFPPNSGVLQLPSPHTKDMPEERLGVQERSDLQQSSIVGSNNSHFDTYDKLSNVVTYTEGRTYGEDNRKDSLAKLEYATTIYNIAGASK
;
A
#
# COMPACT_ATOMS: atom_id res chain seq x y z
N MET A 1 -20.40 13.94 -19.76
CA MET A 1 -20.90 12.79 -18.98
C MET A 1 -20.13 12.74 -17.68
N THR A 2 -20.79 12.51 -16.57
CA THR A 2 -20.22 12.57 -15.21
C THR A 2 -19.67 11.20 -14.77
N PHE A 3 -18.63 10.69 -15.47
CA PHE A 3 -18.08 9.35 -15.22
C PHE A 3 -17.42 9.22 -13.86
N LEU A 4 -16.59 10.21 -13.48
CA LEU A 4 -15.84 10.19 -12.22
C LEU A 4 -16.79 10.40 -11.03
N LEU A 5 -17.73 11.34 -11.15
CA LEU A 5 -18.74 11.57 -10.13
C LEU A 5 -19.56 10.30 -9.86
N ALA A 6 -19.99 9.63 -10.92
CA ALA A 6 -20.74 8.38 -10.82
C ALA A 6 -19.87 7.27 -10.20
N ALA A 7 -18.61 7.11 -10.64
CA ALA A 7 -17.68 6.11 -10.11
C ALA A 7 -17.46 6.28 -8.60
N VAL A 8 -17.33 7.52 -8.11
CA VAL A 8 -17.12 7.83 -6.69
C VAL A 8 -18.40 7.61 -5.89
N PHE A 9 -19.54 8.18 -6.32
CA PHE A 9 -20.74 8.27 -5.47
C PHE A 9 -21.70 7.09 -5.58
N ILE A 10 -21.71 6.31 -6.67
CA ILE A 10 -22.56 5.11 -6.76
C ILE A 10 -22.35 4.14 -5.59
N PRO A 11 -21.12 3.79 -5.18
CA PRO A 11 -20.91 2.93 -4.01
C PRO A 11 -21.48 3.52 -2.72
N LEU A 12 -21.35 4.82 -2.49
CA LEU A 12 -21.88 5.48 -1.30
C LEU A 12 -23.42 5.47 -1.30
N LEU A 13 -24.04 5.93 -2.39
CA LEU A 13 -25.49 6.05 -2.49
C LEU A 13 -26.19 4.69 -2.36
N LEU A 14 -25.54 3.63 -2.86
CA LEU A 14 -26.08 2.27 -2.81
C LEU A 14 -25.65 1.49 -1.56
N SER A 15 -24.78 2.06 -0.71
CA SER A 15 -24.33 1.39 0.51
C SER A 15 -25.46 1.08 1.51
N PRO A 16 -26.47 1.97 1.78
CA PRO A 16 -27.60 1.62 2.63
C PRO A 16 -28.47 0.51 2.03
N LEU A 17 -28.56 0.47 0.70
CA LEU A 17 -29.33 -0.57 0.01
C LEU A 17 -28.66 -1.94 0.18
N ALA A 18 -27.32 -2.02 0.20
CA ALA A 18 -26.60 -3.26 0.48
C ALA A 18 -26.96 -3.84 1.86
N TYR A 19 -27.12 -3.02 2.88
CA TYR A 19 -27.60 -3.43 4.20
C TYR A 19 -29.03 -3.98 4.16
N ILE A 20 -29.95 -3.25 3.52
CA ILE A 20 -31.36 -3.64 3.41
C ILE A 20 -31.51 -4.97 2.63
N LEU A 21 -30.80 -5.10 1.51
CA LEU A 21 -30.81 -6.31 0.69
C LEU A 21 -30.18 -7.50 1.43
N GLY A 22 -29.13 -7.27 2.21
CA GLY A 22 -28.53 -8.29 3.08
C GLY A 22 -29.55 -8.87 4.04
N LYS A 23 -30.30 -7.99 4.71
CA LYS A 23 -31.34 -8.41 5.67
C LYS A 23 -32.50 -9.16 5.00
N LYS A 24 -32.92 -8.74 3.79
CA LYS A 24 -34.11 -9.28 3.11
C LYS A 24 -33.81 -10.46 2.17
N LEU A 25 -32.77 -10.36 1.34
CA LEU A 25 -32.46 -11.31 0.26
C LEU A 25 -31.28 -12.24 0.59
N GLY A 26 -30.52 -11.91 1.64
CA GLY A 26 -29.44 -12.74 2.17
C GLY A 26 -28.06 -12.45 1.57
N THR A 27 -27.05 -13.15 2.12
CA THR A 27 -25.62 -12.89 1.87
C THR A 27 -25.20 -13.04 0.41
N ASN A 28 -25.77 -14.02 -0.31
CA ASN A 28 -25.43 -14.26 -1.72
C ASN A 28 -25.76 -13.05 -2.59
N PHE A 29 -26.99 -12.55 -2.47
CA PHE A 29 -27.46 -11.42 -3.25
C PHE A 29 -26.65 -10.16 -2.93
N THR A 30 -26.45 -9.86 -1.64
CA THR A 30 -25.69 -8.66 -1.23
C THR A 30 -24.25 -8.69 -1.74
N THR A 31 -23.59 -9.84 -1.72
CA THR A 31 -22.23 -9.95 -2.25
C THR A 31 -22.17 -9.63 -3.75
N TRP A 32 -23.05 -10.27 -4.55
CA TRP A 32 -23.08 -10.00 -5.98
C TRP A 32 -23.52 -8.57 -6.30
N PHE A 33 -24.45 -8.03 -5.54
CA PHE A 33 -24.86 -6.63 -5.65
C PHE A 33 -23.67 -5.67 -5.41
N SER A 34 -22.93 -5.87 -4.30
CA SER A 34 -21.78 -5.02 -3.98
C SER A 34 -20.64 -5.20 -5.01
N PHE A 35 -20.40 -6.44 -5.45
CA PHE A 35 -19.45 -6.69 -6.53
C PHE A 35 -19.84 -5.98 -7.83
N SER A 36 -21.10 -6.04 -8.23
CA SER A 36 -21.59 -5.39 -9.45
C SER A 36 -21.46 -3.87 -9.38
N ILE A 37 -21.76 -3.27 -8.23
CA ILE A 37 -21.58 -1.82 -8.00
C ILE A 37 -20.12 -1.44 -8.23
N LEU A 38 -19.18 -2.14 -7.56
CA LEU A 38 -17.76 -1.84 -7.68
C LEU A 38 -17.21 -2.12 -9.07
N ALA A 39 -17.68 -3.19 -9.73
CA ALA A 39 -17.32 -3.49 -11.12
C ALA A 39 -17.80 -2.39 -12.09
N ILE A 40 -19.04 -1.93 -11.93
CA ILE A 40 -19.58 -0.81 -12.73
C ILE A 40 -18.76 0.45 -12.47
N SER A 41 -18.49 0.78 -11.20
CA SER A 41 -17.68 1.94 -10.86
C SER A 41 -16.23 1.84 -11.39
N THR A 42 -15.65 0.63 -11.41
CA THR A 42 -14.35 0.38 -12.05
C THR A 42 -14.40 0.61 -13.56
N ILE A 43 -15.45 0.16 -14.24
CA ILE A 43 -15.65 0.38 -15.68
C ILE A 43 -15.81 1.89 -15.97
N LEU A 44 -16.61 2.61 -15.16
CA LEU A 44 -16.78 4.05 -15.28
C LEU A 44 -15.47 4.83 -15.10
N LEU A 45 -14.53 4.32 -14.31
CA LEU A 45 -13.19 4.86 -14.15
C LEU A 45 -12.29 4.56 -15.36
N ILE A 46 -12.42 3.35 -15.96
CA ILE A 46 -11.59 2.92 -17.09
C ILE A 46 -11.98 3.69 -18.38
N ILE A 47 -13.25 4.03 -18.57
CA ILE A 47 -13.72 4.74 -19.78
C ILE A 47 -12.92 6.02 -20.05
N PRO A 48 -12.82 6.98 -19.11
CA PRO A 48 -11.99 8.17 -19.30
C PRO A 48 -10.50 7.85 -19.33
N ALA A 49 -10.04 6.79 -18.66
CA ALA A 49 -8.63 6.39 -18.64
C ALA A 49 -8.10 5.96 -20.01
N ILE A 50 -8.94 5.35 -20.86
CA ILE A 50 -8.55 4.98 -22.24
C ILE A 50 -8.20 6.22 -23.06
N GLY A 51 -8.83 7.37 -22.79
CA GLY A 51 -8.54 8.63 -23.46
C GLY A 51 -7.21 9.28 -23.06
N LEU A 52 -6.63 8.92 -21.91
CA LEU A 52 -5.39 9.50 -21.38
C LEU A 52 -4.12 9.01 -22.12
N GLY A 53 -4.21 7.99 -22.98
CA GLY A 53 -3.10 7.46 -23.76
C GLY A 53 -2.93 8.10 -25.15
N GLY A 54 -3.82 9.04 -25.57
CA GLY A 54 -3.80 9.70 -26.87
C GLY A 54 -2.99 11.00 -26.87
N GLU A 55 -2.38 11.35 -28.00
CA GLU A 55 -1.69 12.61 -28.17
C GLU A 55 -2.61 13.80 -27.81
N GLY A 56 -2.30 14.52 -26.72
CA GLY A 56 -2.93 15.78 -26.34
C GLY A 56 -3.94 15.76 -25.18
N SER A 57 -4.25 14.64 -24.54
CA SER A 57 -5.11 14.62 -23.36
C SER A 57 -4.34 14.29 -22.07
N GLU A 58 -3.89 15.33 -21.35
CA GLU A 58 -3.14 15.17 -20.10
C GLU A 58 -4.01 14.73 -18.91
N ALA A 59 -5.29 15.07 -18.91
CA ALA A 59 -6.21 14.74 -17.82
C ALA A 59 -7.68 14.76 -18.27
N TYR A 60 -8.51 13.94 -17.59
CA TYR A 60 -9.96 14.03 -17.65
C TYR A 60 -10.49 14.64 -16.35
N GLN A 61 -11.20 15.76 -16.42
CA GLN A 61 -11.67 16.51 -15.25
C GLN A 61 -13.16 16.81 -15.33
N GLU A 62 -13.83 16.67 -14.19
CA GLU A 62 -15.19 17.10 -13.94
C GLU A 62 -15.16 18.17 -12.84
N SER A 63 -15.80 19.32 -13.05
CA SER A 63 -15.81 20.43 -12.10
C SER A 63 -17.23 20.94 -11.90
N TYR A 64 -17.58 21.20 -10.64
CA TYR A 64 -18.90 21.65 -10.21
C TYR A 64 -18.72 22.84 -9.26
N GLN A 65 -19.52 23.87 -9.44
CA GLN A 65 -19.49 25.00 -8.52
C GLN A 65 -19.94 24.54 -7.14
N TRP A 66 -19.11 24.74 -6.13
CA TRP A 66 -19.39 24.23 -4.79
C TRP A 66 -19.77 25.35 -3.81
N SER A 67 -18.81 26.19 -3.40
CA SER A 67 -19.04 27.20 -2.35
C SER A 67 -17.89 28.21 -2.34
N GLN A 68 -17.81 29.00 -1.25
CA GLN A 68 -16.68 29.89 -0.98
C GLN A 68 -15.31 29.17 -0.86
N PHE A 69 -15.30 27.84 -0.80
CA PHE A 69 -14.07 27.04 -0.74
C PHE A 69 -13.51 26.68 -2.13
N GLY A 70 -14.16 27.13 -3.22
CA GLY A 70 -13.76 26.85 -4.60
C GLY A 70 -14.70 25.88 -5.31
N ASN A 71 -14.17 25.11 -6.25
CA ASN A 71 -14.90 24.12 -7.01
C ASN A 71 -14.80 22.73 -6.37
N PHE A 72 -15.90 21.98 -6.39
CA PHE A 72 -15.86 20.53 -6.21
C PHE A 72 -15.45 19.90 -7.54
N GLY A 73 -14.34 19.19 -7.58
CA GLY A 73 -13.83 18.67 -8.83
C GLY A 73 -13.19 17.29 -8.67
N LEU A 74 -13.33 16.47 -9.71
CA LEU A 74 -12.70 15.16 -9.79
C LEU A 74 -11.82 15.14 -11.03
N ARG A 75 -10.54 14.76 -10.87
CA ARG A 75 -9.55 14.70 -11.94
C ARG A 75 -8.87 13.34 -12.00
N LEU A 76 -8.88 12.75 -13.19
CA LEU A 76 -8.12 11.56 -13.52
C LEU A 76 -6.97 11.97 -14.45
N ASP A 77 -5.74 11.80 -13.99
CA ASP A 77 -4.50 12.15 -14.68
C ASP A 77 -3.46 11.04 -14.51
N GLY A 78 -2.25 11.24 -15.07
CA GLY A 78 -1.18 10.23 -15.01
C GLY A 78 -0.76 9.83 -13.59
N LEU A 79 -0.93 10.71 -12.59
CA LEU A 79 -0.66 10.38 -11.19
C LEU A 79 -1.84 9.67 -10.53
N SER A 80 -3.05 10.17 -10.65
CA SER A 80 -4.23 9.61 -9.98
C SER A 80 -4.66 8.26 -10.56
N LEU A 81 -4.42 8.02 -11.85
CA LEU A 81 -4.84 6.81 -12.57
C LEU A 81 -4.35 5.50 -11.91
N PRO A 82 -3.05 5.28 -11.64
CA PRO A 82 -2.56 4.05 -11.04
C PRO A 82 -3.12 3.81 -9.64
N PHE A 83 -3.29 4.87 -8.84
CA PHE A 83 -3.89 4.78 -7.51
C PHE A 83 -5.37 4.41 -7.58
N ALA A 84 -6.13 5.09 -8.42
CA ALA A 84 -7.56 4.86 -8.60
C ALA A 84 -7.86 3.45 -9.13
N LEU A 85 -7.10 2.98 -10.13
CA LEU A 85 -7.24 1.63 -10.68
C LEU A 85 -6.98 0.55 -9.64
N ILE A 86 -5.87 0.65 -8.90
CA ILE A 86 -5.54 -0.34 -7.86
C ILE A 86 -6.60 -0.34 -6.76
N ILE A 87 -7.06 0.82 -6.29
CA ILE A 87 -8.11 0.90 -5.27
C ILE A 87 -9.36 0.12 -5.73
N TYR A 88 -9.86 0.40 -6.94
CA TYR A 88 -11.13 -0.20 -7.38
C TYR A 88 -11.01 -1.63 -7.88
N ILE A 89 -9.90 -2.02 -8.50
CA ILE A 89 -9.62 -3.42 -8.82
C ILE A 89 -9.60 -4.26 -7.52
N LEU A 90 -8.87 -3.79 -6.50
CA LEU A 90 -8.81 -4.48 -5.21
C LEU A 90 -10.17 -4.51 -4.51
N CYS A 91 -10.89 -3.39 -4.46
CA CYS A 91 -12.22 -3.36 -3.87
C CYS A 91 -13.17 -4.35 -4.56
N THR A 92 -13.14 -4.43 -5.89
CA THR A 92 -14.00 -5.33 -6.68
C THR A 92 -13.64 -6.80 -6.42
N VAL A 93 -12.37 -7.17 -6.52
CA VAL A 93 -11.91 -8.55 -6.34
C VAL A 93 -12.13 -9.02 -4.89
N LEU A 94 -11.81 -8.19 -3.92
CA LEU A 94 -11.96 -8.52 -2.51
C LEU A 94 -13.41 -8.57 -2.03
N ALA A 95 -14.37 -7.96 -2.74
CA ALA A 95 -15.79 -8.14 -2.46
C ALA A 95 -16.20 -9.63 -2.59
N LEU A 96 -15.71 -10.33 -3.63
CA LEU A 96 -15.96 -11.77 -3.80
C LEU A 96 -15.21 -12.62 -2.76
N TYR A 97 -13.96 -12.27 -2.47
CA TYR A 97 -13.19 -12.92 -1.41
C TYR A 97 -13.86 -12.79 -0.03
N SER A 98 -14.47 -11.65 0.26
CA SER A 98 -15.12 -11.36 1.54
C SER A 98 -16.29 -12.30 1.83
N LYS A 99 -16.99 -12.81 0.81
CA LYS A 99 -18.18 -13.64 0.99
C LYS A 99 -17.94 -14.88 1.85
N PRO A 100 -17.11 -15.87 1.45
CA PRO A 100 -16.89 -17.06 2.25
C PRO A 100 -16.26 -16.74 3.61
N TYR A 101 -15.38 -15.75 3.64
CA TYR A 101 -14.71 -15.34 4.86
C TYR A 101 -15.68 -14.74 5.90
N MET A 102 -16.50 -13.78 5.51
CA MET A 102 -17.42 -13.11 6.42
C MET A 102 -18.58 -14.00 6.85
N ILE A 103 -19.09 -14.85 5.97
CA ILE A 103 -20.14 -15.85 6.34
C ILE A 103 -19.62 -16.78 7.42
N HIS A 104 -18.40 -17.30 7.27
CA HIS A 104 -17.79 -18.16 8.28
C HIS A 104 -17.59 -17.40 9.60
N LYS A 105 -16.93 -16.25 9.54
CA LYS A 105 -16.59 -15.46 10.74
C LYS A 105 -17.84 -15.02 11.54
N VAL A 106 -18.83 -14.47 10.86
CA VAL A 106 -20.08 -14.02 11.49
C VAL A 106 -20.92 -15.22 11.93
N GLY A 107 -20.85 -16.32 11.20
CA GLY A 107 -21.52 -17.58 11.56
C GLY A 107 -21.01 -18.18 12.87
N GLU A 108 -19.70 -18.18 13.10
CA GLU A 108 -19.11 -18.61 14.38
C GLU A 108 -19.54 -17.70 15.53
N ALA A 109 -19.50 -16.39 15.35
CA ALA A 109 -19.96 -15.42 16.35
C ALA A 109 -21.47 -15.61 16.67
N ALA A 110 -22.30 -15.92 15.66
CA ALA A 110 -23.71 -16.18 15.85
C ALA A 110 -23.95 -17.45 16.68
N LYS A 111 -23.19 -18.53 16.45
CA LYS A 111 -23.29 -19.77 17.23
C LYS A 111 -22.97 -19.54 18.71
N GLU A 112 -22.00 -18.68 19.02
CA GLU A 112 -21.71 -18.30 20.41
C GLU A 112 -22.87 -17.51 21.06
N ILE A 113 -23.40 -16.51 20.35
CA ILE A 113 -24.49 -15.65 20.84
C ILE A 113 -25.78 -16.47 21.10
N PHE A 114 -26.13 -17.37 20.19
CA PHE A 114 -27.37 -18.15 20.28
C PHE A 114 -27.22 -19.50 20.98
N GLY A 115 -26.06 -19.74 21.61
CA GLY A 115 -25.87 -20.90 22.54
C GLY A 115 -25.79 -22.26 21.85
N THR A 116 -25.52 -22.35 20.56
CA THR A 116 -25.35 -23.59 19.79
C THR A 116 -23.88 -24.02 19.71
N GLY A 117 -22.96 -23.37 20.39
CA GLY A 117 -21.52 -23.67 20.44
C GLY A 117 -21.20 -24.80 21.45
N PRO A 118 -20.07 -25.51 21.27
CA PRO A 118 -19.71 -26.70 22.08
C PRO A 118 -19.46 -26.45 23.58
N ASN A 119 -19.45 -25.21 24.06
CA ASN A 119 -19.09 -24.88 25.45
C ASN A 119 -20.24 -24.50 26.38
N ASN A 120 -21.51 -24.60 25.96
CA ASN A 120 -22.62 -24.09 26.77
C ASN A 120 -23.29 -25.12 27.71
N ASN A 121 -22.80 -26.35 27.80
CA ASN A 121 -23.39 -27.33 28.72
C ASN A 121 -22.83 -27.28 30.17
N SER A 122 -21.74 -26.55 30.41
CA SER A 122 -21.15 -26.49 31.77
C SER A 122 -21.50 -25.22 32.58
N SER A 123 -22.02 -24.15 31.94
CA SER A 123 -22.29 -22.89 32.68
C SER A 123 -23.77 -22.60 32.97
N ARG A 124 -24.71 -23.41 32.45
CA ARG A 124 -26.13 -23.29 32.79
C ARG A 124 -26.53 -23.93 34.12
N GLY A 125 -25.67 -24.81 34.66
CA GLY A 125 -25.92 -25.48 35.96
C GLY A 125 -25.56 -24.65 37.21
N GLU A 126 -24.68 -23.66 37.07
CA GLU A 126 -24.19 -22.89 38.23
C GLU A 126 -24.88 -21.53 38.46
N LYS A 127 -25.55 -20.95 37.46
CA LYS A 127 -26.24 -19.66 37.63
C LYS A 127 -27.61 -19.74 38.30
N ASN A 128 -28.19 -20.92 38.45
CA ASN A 128 -29.48 -21.10 39.13
C ASN A 128 -29.37 -21.50 40.62
N LYS A 129 -28.15 -21.55 41.22
CA LYS A 129 -27.96 -21.83 42.63
C LYS A 129 -27.54 -20.64 43.52
N LEU A 130 -27.38 -19.45 42.92
CA LEU A 130 -26.86 -18.26 43.63
C LEU A 130 -27.91 -17.15 43.89
N ASN A 131 -29.20 -17.41 43.64
CA ASN A 131 -30.26 -16.41 43.89
C ASN A 131 -31.22 -16.78 45.02
N ASP A 132 -30.85 -17.70 45.93
CA ASP A 132 -31.70 -18.00 47.07
C ASP A 132 -30.87 -18.16 48.36
N SER A 133 -30.40 -17.04 48.92
CA SER A 133 -30.14 -16.84 50.35
C SER A 133 -29.87 -15.37 50.61
N GLY A 134 -30.88 -14.73 51.15
CA GLY A 134 -30.84 -13.35 51.60
C GLY A 134 -30.06 -13.17 52.89
N ASP A 135 -29.56 -11.97 52.98
CA ASP A 135 -29.48 -11.12 54.18
C ASP A 135 -28.89 -11.65 55.49
N LYS A 136 -27.77 -11.06 55.94
CA LYS A 136 -27.57 -10.41 57.23
C LYS A 136 -26.12 -9.99 57.51
N THR A 137 -25.98 -8.68 57.61
CA THR A 137 -25.20 -7.89 58.58
C THR A 137 -23.95 -8.45 59.26
N GLY A 138 -22.84 -7.70 59.18
CA GLY A 138 -22.16 -7.29 60.41
C GLY A 138 -20.69 -7.64 60.61
N GLN A 139 -19.90 -6.58 60.68
CA GLN A 139 -18.76 -6.35 61.58
C GLN A 139 -17.34 -6.77 61.24
N TYR A 140 -16.55 -5.75 61.22
CA TYR A 140 -15.09 -5.67 61.42
C TYR A 140 -14.55 -6.60 62.51
N ASN A 141 -13.37 -7.19 62.28
CA ASN A 141 -12.30 -7.13 63.27
C ASN A 141 -10.92 -7.49 62.72
N THR A 142 -9.97 -6.63 63.01
CA THR A 142 -8.52 -6.74 62.92
C THR A 142 -7.99 -7.73 63.97
N SER A 143 -7.00 -8.55 63.62
CA SER A 143 -5.84 -8.83 64.48
C SER A 143 -4.73 -9.58 63.74
N ARG A 144 -3.52 -9.07 63.93
CA ARG A 144 -2.21 -9.69 63.67
C ARG A 144 -2.02 -10.96 64.49
N GLN A 145 -1.27 -11.93 63.99
CA GLN A 145 -0.07 -12.44 64.67
C GLN A 145 0.71 -13.45 63.83
N ASP A 146 2.02 -13.34 63.95
CA ASP A 146 3.10 -14.14 63.44
C ASP A 146 3.08 -15.61 63.87
N SER A 147 3.63 -16.51 63.01
CA SER A 147 4.77 -17.38 63.37
C SER A 147 5.11 -18.42 62.28
N THR A 148 6.30 -18.33 61.79
CA THR A 148 7.30 -19.36 61.41
C THR A 148 6.91 -20.83 61.33
N SER A 149 7.17 -21.50 60.19
CA SER A 149 8.20 -22.54 60.00
C SER A 149 8.16 -23.22 58.63
N GLU A 150 9.29 -23.24 58.02
CA GLU A 150 9.98 -24.20 57.12
C GLU A 150 9.23 -25.37 56.45
N ASN A 151 9.40 -25.41 55.14
CA ASN A 151 10.17 -26.36 54.34
C ASN A 151 9.45 -27.07 53.18
N LYS A 152 10.11 -26.94 52.01
CA LYS A 152 10.25 -27.87 50.87
C LYS A 152 9.13 -28.03 49.85
N GLY A 153 9.49 -27.66 48.64
CA GLY A 153 9.18 -28.46 47.46
C GLY A 153 8.68 -27.67 46.23
N LEU A 154 9.62 -27.25 45.39
CA LEU A 154 9.51 -27.03 43.97
C LEU A 154 8.16 -27.27 43.28
N SER A 155 7.61 -26.24 42.68
CA SER A 155 7.42 -26.06 41.25
C SER A 155 6.59 -24.80 40.98
N SER A 156 7.28 -23.73 40.67
CA SER A 156 6.65 -22.53 40.12
C SER A 156 6.26 -22.81 38.66
N HIS A 157 5.00 -22.80 38.35
CA HIS A 157 4.53 -22.52 37.01
C HIS A 157 3.72 -21.23 37.00
N ASN A 158 4.39 -20.21 36.52
CA ASN A 158 3.76 -18.96 36.13
C ASN A 158 2.72 -19.23 35.04
N ASN A 159 1.47 -19.21 35.41
CA ASN A 159 0.33 -19.19 34.52
C ASN A 159 -0.17 -17.74 34.39
N THR A 160 0.53 -16.94 33.64
CA THR A 160 0.03 -15.66 33.11
C THR A 160 0.12 -15.74 31.60
N ASN A 161 -1.02 -15.56 30.93
CA ASN A 161 -1.24 -15.42 29.48
C ASN A 161 -1.68 -16.67 28.71
N ASN A 162 -2.89 -17.15 28.99
CA ASN A 162 -3.53 -18.13 28.12
C ASN A 162 -5.03 -17.84 27.85
N SER A 163 -5.44 -16.59 27.81
CA SER A 163 -6.83 -16.24 27.47
C SER A 163 -7.08 -15.88 26.00
N GLN A 164 -6.06 -15.99 25.13
CA GLN A 164 -6.21 -15.67 23.70
C GLN A 164 -6.33 -16.90 22.78
N ASP A 165 -6.06 -18.10 23.23
CA ASP A 165 -5.91 -19.29 22.37
C ASP A 165 -7.11 -20.24 22.33
N THR A 166 -8.19 -19.98 23.08
CA THR A 166 -9.36 -20.87 23.14
C THR A 166 -10.43 -20.62 22.07
N PHE A 167 -10.20 -19.68 21.13
CA PHE A 167 -11.23 -19.29 20.15
C PHE A 167 -11.34 -20.19 18.92
N PHE A 168 -10.39 -21.11 18.67
CA PHE A 168 -10.31 -21.88 17.41
C PHE A 168 -10.08 -23.38 17.58
N GLY A 169 -10.72 -24.00 18.53
CA GLY A 169 -10.64 -25.45 18.72
C GLY A 169 -11.87 -26.21 18.22
N ALA A 170 -11.68 -27.01 17.18
CA ALA A 170 -12.55 -28.11 16.70
C ALA A 170 -13.18 -27.90 15.32
N HIS A 171 -12.46 -28.29 14.30
CA HIS A 171 -13.05 -28.72 13.03
C HIS A 171 -12.58 -30.11 12.66
N THR A 172 -13.23 -31.12 13.22
CA THR A 172 -13.26 -32.48 12.68
C THR A 172 -14.71 -32.92 12.60
N SER A 173 -15.12 -33.28 11.38
CA SER A 173 -16.42 -33.84 10.99
C SER A 173 -17.41 -32.87 10.33
N GLN A 174 -17.09 -32.44 9.09
CA GLN A 174 -18.13 -32.16 8.11
C GLN A 174 -18.39 -33.38 7.26
N SER A 175 -19.11 -34.35 7.78
CA SER A 175 -19.82 -35.35 6.96
C SER A 175 -21.15 -35.64 7.63
N ARG A 176 -22.22 -35.28 6.92
CA ARG A 176 -23.61 -35.72 7.14
C ARG A 176 -24.26 -35.26 8.45
N LEU A 177 -24.65 -33.99 8.47
CA LEU A 177 -25.89 -33.53 9.09
C LEU A 177 -26.18 -32.18 8.43
N ALA A 178 -27.11 -32.15 7.49
CA ALA A 178 -27.81 -30.91 7.13
C ALA A 178 -28.65 -30.51 8.34
N THR A 179 -27.97 -30.08 9.42
CA THR A 179 -28.59 -29.51 10.59
C THR A 179 -29.21 -28.21 10.15
N HIS A 180 -30.49 -28.12 10.28
CA HIS A 180 -31.32 -26.96 10.06
C HIS A 180 -30.72 -25.81 10.87
N VAL A 181 -29.95 -24.93 10.19
CA VAL A 181 -29.37 -23.74 10.84
C VAL A 181 -30.56 -22.93 11.36
N PRO A 182 -30.66 -22.65 12.67
CA PRO A 182 -31.77 -21.91 13.21
C PRO A 182 -32.00 -20.61 12.41
N LYS A 183 -33.28 -20.32 12.13
CA LYS A 183 -33.68 -19.16 11.33
C LYS A 183 -33.07 -17.86 11.86
N GLU A 184 -32.93 -17.77 13.16
CA GLU A 184 -32.31 -16.64 13.87
C GLU A 184 -30.84 -16.46 13.53
N ILE A 185 -30.05 -17.53 13.52
CA ILE A 185 -28.63 -17.49 13.13
C ILE A 185 -28.48 -17.03 11.70
N LYS A 186 -29.29 -17.59 10.78
CA LYS A 186 -29.25 -17.19 9.36
C LYS A 186 -29.62 -15.72 9.19
N GLN A 187 -30.65 -15.25 9.90
CA GLN A 187 -31.07 -13.85 9.84
C GLN A 187 -30.00 -12.90 10.42
N TYR A 188 -29.36 -13.29 11.51
CA TYR A 188 -28.25 -12.53 12.09
C TYR A 188 -27.08 -12.42 11.12
N VAL A 189 -26.63 -13.55 10.52
CA VAL A 189 -25.54 -13.59 9.54
C VAL A 189 -25.86 -12.70 8.34
N ASN A 190 -27.07 -12.80 7.81
CA ASN A 190 -27.50 -11.97 6.68
C ASN A 190 -27.47 -10.48 7.00
N THR A 191 -27.91 -10.08 8.19
CA THR A 191 -27.91 -8.68 8.61
C THR A 191 -26.49 -8.15 8.80
N GLN A 192 -25.63 -8.91 9.49
CA GLN A 192 -24.25 -8.51 9.74
C GLN A 192 -23.41 -8.45 8.47
N VAL A 193 -23.57 -9.40 7.56
CA VAL A 193 -22.87 -9.36 6.26
C VAL A 193 -23.39 -8.21 5.39
N GLY A 194 -24.69 -7.89 5.47
CA GLY A 194 -25.26 -6.69 4.83
C GLY A 194 -24.62 -5.40 5.35
N LEU A 195 -24.48 -5.25 6.68
CA LEU A 195 -23.82 -4.09 7.29
C LEU A 195 -22.32 -4.01 6.90
N TYR A 196 -21.64 -5.16 6.87
CA TYR A 196 -20.27 -5.24 6.41
C TYR A 196 -20.10 -4.66 4.99
N PHE A 197 -20.95 -5.07 4.04
CA PHE A 197 -20.86 -4.57 2.66
C PHE A 197 -21.27 -3.11 2.54
N ALA A 198 -22.20 -2.63 3.35
CA ALA A 198 -22.54 -1.20 3.39
C ALA A 198 -21.33 -0.34 3.80
N LEU A 199 -20.65 -0.72 4.89
CA LEU A 199 -19.42 -0.06 5.34
C LEU A 199 -18.28 -0.21 4.33
N TYR A 200 -18.18 -1.36 3.68
CA TYR A 200 -17.17 -1.65 2.67
C TYR A 200 -17.31 -0.74 1.44
N LEU A 201 -18.54 -0.53 0.93
CA LEU A 201 -18.83 0.38 -0.18
C LEU A 201 -18.55 1.84 0.19
N ALA A 202 -18.91 2.27 1.40
CA ALA A 202 -18.61 3.61 1.88
C ALA A 202 -17.08 3.83 2.03
N PHE A 203 -16.34 2.80 2.48
CA PHE A 203 -14.88 2.84 2.59
C PHE A 203 -14.21 2.97 1.21
N SER A 204 -14.66 2.21 0.20
CA SER A 204 -14.12 2.27 -1.15
C SER A 204 -14.32 3.64 -1.80
N MET A 205 -15.48 4.26 -1.59
CA MET A 205 -15.77 5.61 -2.07
C MET A 205 -14.82 6.65 -1.49
N GLY A 206 -14.60 6.65 -0.16
CA GLY A 206 -13.69 7.60 0.48
C GLY A 206 -12.27 7.52 -0.08
N MET A 207 -11.76 6.30 -0.35
CA MET A 207 -10.44 6.11 -0.95
C MET A 207 -10.36 6.69 -2.37
N LEU A 208 -11.33 6.41 -3.23
CA LEU A 208 -11.33 6.92 -4.60
C LEU A 208 -11.51 8.42 -4.65
N GLY A 209 -12.45 8.96 -3.86
CA GLY A 209 -12.68 10.41 -3.80
C GLY A 209 -11.43 11.19 -3.39
N THR A 210 -10.65 10.68 -2.43
CA THR A 210 -9.37 11.30 -2.02
C THR A 210 -8.37 11.39 -3.18
N VAL A 211 -8.29 10.33 -3.99
CA VAL A 211 -7.32 10.26 -5.11
C VAL A 211 -7.75 11.11 -6.31
N LEU A 212 -9.04 11.33 -6.50
CA LEU A 212 -9.55 12.11 -7.62
C LEU A 212 -9.81 13.59 -7.29
N ALA A 213 -9.77 14.00 -6.01
CA ALA A 213 -10.03 15.36 -5.57
C ALA A 213 -9.14 16.40 -6.27
N THR A 214 -9.68 17.59 -6.55
CA THR A 214 -8.98 18.73 -7.16
C THR A 214 -8.87 19.93 -6.23
N ASN A 215 -9.37 19.81 -5.01
CA ASN A 215 -9.40 20.86 -4.01
C ASN A 215 -8.88 20.34 -2.67
N LEU A 216 -8.15 21.16 -1.91
CA LEU A 216 -7.53 20.78 -0.63
C LEU A 216 -8.57 20.35 0.42
N ILE A 217 -9.70 21.05 0.48
CA ILE A 217 -10.78 20.73 1.44
C ILE A 217 -11.50 19.46 1.02
N GLU A 218 -11.77 19.29 -0.27
CA GLU A 218 -12.36 18.09 -0.84
C GLU A 218 -11.48 16.86 -0.56
N PHE A 219 -10.17 16.96 -0.82
CA PHE A 219 -9.19 15.93 -0.47
C PHE A 219 -9.31 15.53 1.01
N PHE A 220 -9.31 16.51 1.91
CA PHE A 220 -9.41 16.26 3.35
C PHE A 220 -10.73 15.60 3.75
N VAL A 221 -11.85 16.04 3.18
CA VAL A 221 -13.17 15.46 3.46
C VAL A 221 -13.20 13.97 3.08
N PHE A 222 -12.76 13.61 1.88
CA PHE A 222 -12.71 12.21 1.47
C PHE A 222 -11.67 11.41 2.26
N PHE A 223 -10.53 12.04 2.61
CA PHE A 223 -9.48 11.44 3.44
C PHE A 223 -10.01 11.03 4.83
N GLU A 224 -10.85 11.84 5.46
CA GLU A 224 -11.52 11.51 6.71
C GLU A 224 -12.72 10.58 6.52
N LEU A 225 -13.44 10.73 5.41
CA LEU A 225 -14.61 9.91 5.13
C LEU A 225 -14.27 8.42 4.94
N MET A 226 -13.04 8.08 4.49
CA MET A 226 -12.59 6.68 4.46
C MET A 226 -12.23 6.15 5.85
N LEU A 227 -11.89 7.00 6.83
CA LEU A 227 -11.49 6.58 8.17
C LEU A 227 -12.67 6.01 8.95
N VAL A 228 -13.83 6.66 8.88
CA VAL A 228 -15.02 6.28 9.66
C VAL A 228 -15.51 4.86 9.34
N PRO A 229 -15.76 4.46 8.08
CA PRO A 229 -16.15 3.09 7.78
C PRO A 229 -15.08 2.07 8.15
N SER A 230 -13.79 2.39 7.96
CA SER A 230 -12.70 1.48 8.32
C SER A 230 -12.61 1.23 9.83
N PHE A 231 -12.86 2.26 10.65
CA PHE A 231 -13.00 2.13 12.09
C PHE A 231 -14.12 1.14 12.46
N PHE A 232 -15.31 1.29 11.90
CA PHE A 232 -16.44 0.39 12.18
C PHE A 232 -16.18 -1.02 11.67
N LEU A 233 -15.53 -1.19 10.51
CA LEU A 233 -15.14 -2.51 10.00
C LEU A 233 -14.21 -3.25 10.96
N ILE A 234 -13.26 -2.56 11.61
CA ILE A 234 -12.39 -3.15 12.63
C ILE A 234 -13.15 -3.38 13.93
N ALA A 235 -13.90 -2.40 14.42
CA ALA A 235 -14.59 -2.46 15.69
C ALA A 235 -15.66 -3.56 15.75
N PHE A 236 -16.44 -3.75 14.68
CA PHE A 236 -17.52 -4.73 14.65
C PHE A 236 -17.04 -6.13 14.27
N TYR A 237 -16.12 -6.22 13.29
CA TYR A 237 -15.72 -7.48 12.67
C TYR A 237 -14.28 -7.91 12.99
N GLY A 238 -13.56 -7.17 13.84
CA GLY A 238 -12.19 -7.50 14.25
C GLY A 238 -12.08 -8.73 15.15
N TYR A 239 -10.85 -9.06 15.51
CA TYR A 239 -10.51 -10.13 16.46
C TYR A 239 -10.10 -9.53 17.81
N GLY A 240 -10.02 -10.36 18.85
CA GLY A 240 -9.45 -10.01 20.15
C GLY A 240 -9.92 -8.67 20.71
N ALA A 241 -8.99 -7.81 21.05
CA ALA A 241 -9.27 -6.47 21.62
C ALA A 241 -9.71 -5.44 20.56
N ARG A 242 -10.56 -5.86 19.62
CA ARG A 242 -10.95 -5.12 18.42
C ARG A 242 -11.39 -3.68 18.65
N THR A 243 -12.22 -3.42 19.69
CA THR A 243 -12.72 -2.07 19.98
C THR A 243 -11.60 -1.13 20.42
N ARG A 244 -10.74 -1.61 21.34
CA ARG A 244 -9.57 -0.83 21.80
C ARG A 244 -8.62 -0.51 20.66
N ILE A 245 -8.35 -1.48 19.81
CA ILE A 245 -7.45 -1.31 18.65
C ILE A 245 -8.09 -0.41 17.60
N ALA A 246 -9.39 -0.54 17.33
CA ALA A 246 -10.11 0.35 16.42
C ALA A 246 -10.06 1.81 16.91
N LEU A 247 -10.27 2.05 18.22
CA LEU A 247 -10.14 3.40 18.80
C LEU A 247 -8.71 3.93 18.71
N MET A 248 -7.70 3.10 19.02
CA MET A 248 -6.29 3.49 18.86
C MET A 248 -5.98 3.86 17.41
N PHE A 249 -6.41 3.04 16.43
CA PHE A 249 -6.28 3.32 15.02
C PHE A 249 -6.96 4.65 14.64
N PHE A 250 -8.21 4.84 15.05
CA PHE A 250 -8.98 6.05 14.75
C PHE A 250 -8.30 7.29 15.31
N PHE A 251 -8.01 7.32 16.63
CA PHE A 251 -7.41 8.50 17.25
C PHE A 251 -6.02 8.81 16.70
N TRP A 252 -5.17 7.80 16.50
CA TRP A 252 -3.83 8.01 15.97
C TRP A 252 -3.85 8.62 14.57
N THR A 253 -4.67 8.06 13.68
CA THR A 253 -4.77 8.56 12.30
C THR A 253 -5.50 9.89 12.23
N HIS A 254 -6.48 10.15 13.10
CA HIS A 254 -7.18 11.44 13.19
C HIS A 254 -6.27 12.57 13.68
N VAL A 255 -5.41 12.33 14.67
CA VAL A 255 -4.39 13.31 15.09
C VAL A 255 -3.48 13.68 13.91
N GLY A 256 -3.02 12.70 13.13
CA GLY A 256 -2.28 12.96 11.90
C GLY A 256 -3.07 13.80 10.89
N ALA A 257 -4.36 13.49 10.73
CA ALA A 257 -5.24 14.21 9.82
C ALA A 257 -5.48 15.68 10.27
N VAL A 258 -5.59 15.93 11.56
CA VAL A 258 -5.68 17.31 12.10
C VAL A 258 -4.41 18.11 11.78
N VAL A 259 -3.23 17.50 11.95
CA VAL A 259 -1.96 18.15 11.56
C VAL A 259 -1.94 18.43 10.06
N LEU A 260 -2.37 17.46 9.23
CA LEU A 260 -2.53 17.67 7.79
C LEU A 260 -3.46 18.85 7.48
N LEU A 261 -4.65 18.89 8.10
CA LEU A 261 -5.62 19.95 7.90
C LEU A 261 -5.06 21.35 8.14
N LEU A 262 -4.29 21.51 9.23
CA LEU A 262 -3.64 22.79 9.52
C LEU A 262 -2.71 23.24 8.39
N GLY A 263 -1.94 22.31 7.82
CA GLY A 263 -1.09 22.58 6.65
C GLY A 263 -1.89 22.94 5.42
N LEU A 264 -2.99 22.21 5.13
CA LEU A 264 -3.87 22.49 3.98
C LEU A 264 -4.57 23.85 4.11
N LEU A 265 -5.06 24.18 5.30
CA LEU A 265 -5.71 25.48 5.56
C LEU A 265 -4.71 26.65 5.41
N ALA A 266 -3.49 26.50 5.94
CA ALA A 266 -2.46 27.50 5.78
C ALA A 266 -2.08 27.68 4.31
N MET A 267 -1.91 26.58 3.56
CA MET A 267 -1.59 26.60 2.13
C MET A 267 -2.68 27.34 1.34
N GLY A 268 -3.94 26.97 1.50
CA GLY A 268 -5.06 27.60 0.80
C GLY A 268 -5.25 29.08 1.20
N PHE A 269 -5.09 29.40 2.48
CA PHE A 269 -5.22 30.78 2.97
C PHE A 269 -4.18 31.72 2.33
N PHE A 270 -2.91 31.34 2.33
CA PHE A 270 -1.86 32.16 1.74
C PHE A 270 -1.90 32.18 0.20
N ALA A 271 -2.30 31.09 -0.43
CA ALA A 271 -2.48 31.04 -1.88
C ALA A 271 -3.73 31.80 -2.37
N GLY A 272 -4.68 32.14 -1.47
CA GLY A 272 -5.91 32.83 -1.80
C GLY A 272 -7.00 31.94 -2.40
N GLY A 273 -6.92 30.62 -2.19
CA GLY A 273 -7.94 29.63 -2.61
C GLY A 273 -7.48 28.20 -2.33
N PHE A 274 -8.44 27.27 -2.38
CA PHE A 274 -8.21 25.86 -2.02
C PHE A 274 -8.12 24.92 -3.23
N ASP A 275 -8.44 25.38 -4.45
CA ASP A 275 -8.30 24.60 -5.66
C ASP A 275 -6.81 24.38 -5.99
N TYR A 276 -6.41 23.17 -6.41
CA TYR A 276 -5.01 22.84 -6.71
C TYR A 276 -4.38 23.80 -7.72
N ASP A 277 -5.13 24.16 -8.78
CA ASP A 277 -4.64 25.07 -9.81
C ASP A 277 -4.41 26.48 -9.24
N THR A 278 -5.26 26.95 -8.32
CA THR A 278 -5.08 28.22 -7.60
C THR A 278 -3.86 28.20 -6.72
N VAL A 279 -3.65 27.12 -5.95
CA VAL A 279 -2.47 26.95 -5.09
C VAL A 279 -1.20 26.93 -5.92
N LYS A 280 -1.18 26.11 -7.00
CA LYS A 280 -0.02 25.96 -7.90
C LYS A 280 0.37 27.29 -8.54
N SER A 281 -0.61 28.06 -9.00
CA SER A 281 -0.36 29.37 -9.63
C SER A 281 0.10 30.45 -8.64
N ASN A 282 -0.27 30.31 -7.38
CA ASN A 282 -0.05 31.32 -6.34
C ASN A 282 0.96 30.91 -5.26
N VAL A 283 1.72 29.84 -5.47
CA VAL A 283 2.68 29.33 -4.49
C VAL A 283 3.69 30.42 -4.04
N ALA A 284 4.08 31.32 -4.94
CA ALA A 284 4.97 32.44 -4.64
C ALA A 284 4.40 33.48 -3.66
N LYS A 285 3.07 33.48 -3.42
CA LYS A 285 2.42 34.33 -2.42
C LYS A 285 2.55 33.77 -1.00
N ILE A 286 2.90 32.49 -0.85
CA ILE A 286 3.08 31.86 0.46
C ILE A 286 4.38 32.37 1.07
N PRO A 287 4.35 33.03 2.25
CA PRO A 287 5.58 33.54 2.87
C PRO A 287 6.55 32.39 3.18
N ALA A 288 7.84 32.58 2.90
CA ALA A 288 8.87 31.53 3.01
C ALA A 288 8.89 30.84 4.38
N GLN A 289 8.66 31.58 5.45
CA GLN A 289 8.57 31.04 6.82
C GLN A 289 7.42 30.02 7.02
N TRP A 290 6.35 30.11 6.24
CA TRP A 290 5.22 29.21 6.32
C TRP A 290 5.40 27.95 5.47
N ILE A 291 6.22 28.00 4.42
CA ILE A 291 6.46 26.85 3.55
C ILE A 291 7.00 25.66 4.36
N SER A 292 8.01 25.88 5.23
CA SER A 292 8.56 24.81 6.08
C SER A 292 7.52 24.22 7.04
N ILE A 293 6.63 25.05 7.60
CA ILE A 293 5.56 24.61 8.50
C ILE A 293 4.53 23.80 7.72
N ILE A 294 4.16 24.26 6.52
CA ILE A 294 3.22 23.55 5.64
C ILE A 294 3.80 22.19 5.23
N VAL A 295 5.04 22.17 4.73
CA VAL A 295 5.71 20.90 4.34
C VAL A 295 5.81 19.95 5.53
N PHE A 296 6.21 20.43 6.72
CA PHE A 296 6.23 19.62 7.93
C PHE A 296 4.84 19.02 8.25
N SER A 297 3.79 19.84 8.17
CA SER A 297 2.41 19.40 8.43
C SER A 297 1.94 18.34 7.41
N LEU A 298 2.26 18.51 6.13
CA LEU A 298 1.98 17.52 5.09
C LEU A 298 2.74 16.22 5.35
N VAL A 299 4.06 16.30 5.59
CA VAL A 299 4.93 15.14 5.80
C VAL A 299 4.51 14.35 7.05
N VAL A 300 4.22 15.03 8.16
CA VAL A 300 3.77 14.36 9.39
C VAL A 300 2.37 13.79 9.23
N GLY A 301 1.40 14.58 8.76
CA GLY A 301 0.02 14.14 8.63
C GLY A 301 -0.15 12.97 7.65
N LEU A 302 0.45 13.06 6.48
CA LEU A 302 0.44 12.00 5.46
C LEU A 302 1.35 10.84 5.85
N GLY A 303 2.47 11.10 6.56
CA GLY A 303 3.37 10.10 7.10
C GLY A 303 2.71 9.20 8.15
N VAL A 304 1.78 9.74 8.98
CA VAL A 304 0.93 8.93 9.87
C VAL A 304 0.08 7.97 9.05
N LYS A 305 -0.56 8.44 7.98
CA LYS A 305 -1.39 7.60 7.10
C LYS A 305 -0.58 6.55 6.35
N LEU A 306 0.58 6.94 5.85
CA LEU A 306 1.56 6.07 5.17
C LEU A 306 2.17 5.04 6.13
N ALA A 307 2.08 5.28 7.43
CA ALA A 307 2.73 4.50 8.48
C ALA A 307 4.26 4.47 8.36
N ALA A 308 4.87 5.61 8.11
CA ALA A 308 6.32 5.76 8.07
C ALA A 308 6.95 5.57 9.47
N PHE A 309 8.24 5.29 9.54
CA PHE A 309 8.99 5.11 10.79
C PHE A 309 8.70 6.26 11.79
N LEU A 310 8.52 5.94 13.05
CA LEU A 310 8.02 6.73 14.18
C LEU A 310 6.49 6.97 14.16
N LEU A 311 5.84 7.02 13.01
CA LEU A 311 4.41 7.30 12.87
C LEU A 311 3.55 6.04 12.61
N HIS A 312 4.17 4.86 12.48
CA HIS A 312 3.58 3.59 12.08
C HIS A 312 2.86 2.80 13.19
N ILE A 313 2.89 3.26 14.43
CA ILE A 313 2.51 2.46 15.62
C ILE A 313 1.13 1.79 15.48
N TRP A 314 0.17 2.47 14.86
CA TRP A 314 -1.20 1.98 14.68
C TRP A 314 -1.30 0.77 13.73
N LEU A 315 -0.42 0.70 12.72
CA LEU A 315 -0.57 -0.21 11.58
C LEU A 315 -0.48 -1.70 11.97
N PRO A 316 0.55 -2.17 12.71
CA PRO A 316 0.67 -3.59 13.05
C PRO A 316 -0.50 -4.10 13.92
N TYR A 317 -1.01 -3.25 14.80
CA TYR A 317 -2.15 -3.61 15.65
C TYR A 317 -3.46 -3.62 14.87
N ALA A 318 -3.72 -2.60 14.05
CA ALA A 318 -4.92 -2.52 13.24
C ALA A 318 -5.02 -3.73 12.28
N HIS A 319 -3.93 -4.08 11.59
CA HIS A 319 -3.92 -5.23 10.68
C HIS A 319 -4.03 -6.57 11.40
N ALA A 320 -3.42 -6.73 12.57
CA ALA A 320 -3.54 -7.95 13.34
C ALA A 320 -4.99 -8.23 13.73
N GLU A 321 -5.72 -7.20 14.13
CA GLU A 321 -7.08 -7.35 14.66
C GLU A 321 -8.20 -7.16 13.61
N ALA A 322 -7.98 -6.42 12.53
CA ALA A 322 -8.98 -6.28 11.45
C ALA A 322 -9.37 -7.64 10.85
N PRO A 323 -10.60 -7.84 10.37
CA PRO A 323 -10.91 -9.01 9.56
C PRO A 323 -10.03 -9.03 8.30
N THR A 324 -9.61 -10.22 7.87
CA THR A 324 -8.58 -10.32 6.81
C THR A 324 -8.97 -9.66 5.49
N PRO A 325 -10.24 -9.70 5.01
CA PRO A 325 -10.62 -8.93 3.81
C PRO A 325 -10.40 -7.43 3.97
N VAL A 326 -10.61 -6.90 5.18
CA VAL A 326 -10.37 -5.49 5.49
C VAL A 326 -8.86 -5.21 5.53
N SER A 327 -8.05 -6.09 6.15
CA SER A 327 -6.58 -5.96 6.12
C SER A 327 -6.03 -5.98 4.68
N ALA A 328 -6.64 -6.78 3.80
CA ALA A 328 -6.29 -6.87 2.39
C ALA A 328 -6.68 -5.63 1.57
N LEU A 329 -7.43 -4.67 2.12
CA LEU A 329 -7.66 -3.33 1.57
C LEU A 329 -6.87 -2.25 2.30
N LEU A 330 -6.83 -2.31 3.64
CA LEU A 330 -6.13 -1.31 4.45
C LEU A 330 -4.65 -1.22 4.04
N SER A 331 -3.99 -2.38 3.90
CA SER A 331 -2.56 -2.42 3.57
C SER A 331 -2.26 -1.99 2.13
N PRO A 332 -2.89 -2.55 1.07
CA PRO A 332 -2.53 -2.19 -0.29
C PRO A 332 -3.13 -0.86 -0.76
N ALA A 333 -4.33 -0.50 -0.32
CA ALA A 333 -5.03 0.67 -0.85
C ALA A 333 -4.95 1.88 0.08
N MET A 334 -5.36 1.74 1.36
CA MET A 334 -5.54 2.89 2.24
C MET A 334 -4.22 3.55 2.66
N ILE A 335 -3.18 2.77 3.01
CA ILE A 335 -1.91 3.38 3.46
C ILE A 335 -1.20 4.12 2.33
N GLY A 336 -1.31 3.64 1.10
CA GLY A 336 -0.71 4.28 -0.06
C GLY A 336 -1.31 5.64 -0.43
N ILE A 337 -2.52 5.97 0.08
CA ILE A 337 -3.09 7.32 -0.07
C ILE A 337 -2.21 8.38 0.61
N GLY A 338 -1.47 7.99 1.67
CA GLY A 338 -0.45 8.87 2.25
C GLY A 338 0.67 9.23 1.27
N ALA A 339 1.13 8.25 0.48
CA ALA A 339 2.11 8.48 -0.59
C ALA A 339 1.52 9.35 -1.71
N TYR A 340 0.28 9.06 -2.14
CA TYR A 340 -0.42 9.88 -3.11
C TYR A 340 -0.51 11.35 -2.66
N GLY A 341 -0.89 11.56 -1.39
CA GLY A 341 -0.95 12.91 -0.83
C GLY A 341 0.41 13.64 -0.85
N LEU A 342 1.52 12.94 -0.55
CA LEU A 342 2.87 13.53 -0.65
C LEU A 342 3.22 13.88 -2.10
N LEU A 343 2.90 13.01 -3.07
CA LEU A 343 3.11 13.28 -4.49
C LEU A 343 2.27 14.47 -4.97
N ARG A 344 0.98 14.50 -4.63
CA ARG A 344 0.04 15.52 -5.10
C ARG A 344 0.21 16.86 -4.38
N LEU A 345 0.28 16.87 -3.04
CA LEU A 345 0.20 18.11 -2.26
C LEU A 345 1.56 18.74 -1.98
N TRP A 346 2.61 17.93 -1.84
CA TRP A 346 3.96 18.45 -1.63
C TRP A 346 4.73 18.54 -2.94
N LEU A 347 4.90 17.43 -3.63
CA LEU A 347 5.79 17.37 -4.79
C LEU A 347 5.24 18.18 -5.98
N GLU A 348 3.94 18.11 -6.27
CA GLU A 348 3.34 18.86 -7.37
C GLU A 348 3.03 20.32 -7.01
N LEU A 349 2.35 20.58 -5.87
CA LEU A 349 1.92 21.94 -5.54
C LEU A 349 3.05 22.82 -5.00
N LEU A 350 4.07 22.23 -4.39
CA LEU A 350 5.23 22.93 -3.80
C LEU A 350 6.54 22.55 -4.49
N THR A 351 6.51 22.30 -5.80
CA THR A 351 7.64 21.80 -6.60
C THR A 351 8.93 22.62 -6.40
N GLY A 352 8.82 23.95 -6.35
CA GLY A 352 9.97 24.84 -6.15
C GLY A 352 10.73 24.66 -4.83
N ASN A 353 10.14 23.94 -3.86
CA ASN A 353 10.76 23.68 -2.56
C ASN A 353 11.10 22.19 -2.38
N TYR A 354 10.95 21.37 -3.42
CA TYR A 354 11.11 19.93 -3.32
C TYR A 354 12.55 19.52 -2.93
N THR A 355 13.56 20.02 -3.64
CA THR A 355 14.98 19.68 -3.42
C THR A 355 15.49 20.03 -2.02
N GLN A 356 14.90 21.03 -1.37
CA GLN A 356 15.26 21.43 -0.01
C GLN A 356 14.99 20.31 1.03
N TYR A 357 13.98 19.47 0.81
CA TYR A 357 13.53 18.45 1.78
C TYR A 357 13.73 17.01 1.31
N SER A 358 13.96 16.80 0.02
CA SER A 358 14.05 15.50 -0.63
C SER A 358 15.09 14.58 0.02
N PHE A 359 16.28 15.09 0.33
CA PHE A 359 17.33 14.31 0.98
C PHE A 359 16.90 13.76 2.35
N TYR A 360 16.19 14.56 3.16
CA TYR A 360 15.68 14.10 4.47
C TYR A 360 14.57 13.05 4.31
N ILE A 361 13.74 13.19 3.29
CA ILE A 361 12.71 12.18 2.96
C ILE A 361 13.36 10.88 2.50
N ASN A 362 14.45 10.95 1.73
CA ASN A 362 15.22 9.78 1.30
C ASN A 362 15.80 9.02 2.51
N ILE A 363 16.43 9.71 3.46
CA ILE A 363 16.93 9.12 4.73
C ILE A 363 15.77 8.50 5.54
N TRP A 364 14.65 9.21 5.67
CA TRP A 364 13.49 8.72 6.39
C TRP A 364 12.87 7.47 5.72
N GLY A 365 12.86 7.45 4.38
CA GLY A 365 12.50 6.28 3.58
C GLY A 365 13.37 5.09 3.91
N LEU A 366 14.71 5.24 3.88
CA LEU A 366 15.65 4.19 4.21
C LEU A 366 15.47 3.67 5.66
N ALA A 367 15.32 4.57 6.63
CA ALA A 367 15.05 4.19 8.01
C ALA A 367 13.75 3.38 8.15
N THR A 368 12.72 3.76 7.39
CA THR A 368 11.42 3.06 7.33
C THR A 368 11.57 1.66 6.73
N MET A 369 12.36 1.53 5.64
CA MET A 369 12.65 0.25 4.98
C MET A 369 13.33 -0.72 5.95
N ILE A 370 14.41 -0.29 6.60
CA ILE A 370 15.23 -1.12 7.51
C ILE A 370 14.40 -1.52 8.73
N TYR A 371 13.77 -0.55 9.39
CA TYR A 371 12.98 -0.81 10.59
C TYR A 371 11.81 -1.78 10.32
N GLY A 372 11.02 -1.49 9.27
CA GLY A 372 9.88 -2.32 8.91
C GLY A 372 10.29 -3.75 8.58
N GLY A 373 11.36 -3.94 7.82
CA GLY A 373 11.88 -5.25 7.45
C GLY A 373 12.43 -6.04 8.65
N ALA A 374 13.22 -5.39 9.52
CA ALA A 374 13.74 -6.02 10.74
C ALA A 374 12.60 -6.45 11.68
N MET A 375 11.61 -5.59 11.89
CA MET A 375 10.45 -5.91 12.71
C MET A 375 9.58 -7.02 12.12
N ALA A 376 9.47 -7.13 10.79
CA ALA A 376 8.76 -8.22 10.12
C ALA A 376 9.40 -9.59 10.40
N LEU A 377 10.74 -9.69 10.37
CA LEU A 377 11.49 -10.92 10.70
C LEU A 377 11.25 -11.42 12.12
N MET A 378 10.98 -10.51 13.07
CA MET A 378 10.82 -10.84 14.48
C MET A 378 9.40 -11.33 14.83
N GLN A 379 8.44 -11.30 13.91
CA GLN A 379 7.06 -11.67 14.19
C GLN A 379 6.82 -13.17 14.02
N ASP A 380 5.94 -13.73 14.87
CA ASP A 380 5.38 -15.09 14.72
C ASP A 380 3.96 -15.09 14.12
N ASP A 381 3.26 -13.96 14.19
CA ASP A 381 1.91 -13.78 13.64
C ASP A 381 1.98 -13.40 12.16
N ILE A 382 1.38 -14.21 11.27
CA ILE A 382 1.38 -13.98 9.81
C ILE A 382 0.91 -12.56 9.47
N LYS A 383 -0.18 -12.09 10.10
CA LYS A 383 -0.74 -10.76 9.81
C LYS A 383 0.18 -9.63 10.28
N ARG A 384 0.93 -9.83 11.39
CA ARG A 384 1.93 -8.87 11.85
C ARG A 384 3.16 -8.84 10.96
N VAL A 385 3.64 -10.01 10.47
CA VAL A 385 4.70 -10.05 9.43
C VAL A 385 4.30 -9.20 8.25
N LEU A 386 3.08 -9.44 7.72
CA LEU A 386 2.56 -8.70 6.56
C LEU A 386 2.36 -7.21 6.86
N ALA A 387 1.99 -6.82 8.07
CA ALA A 387 1.85 -5.43 8.46
C ALA A 387 3.19 -4.70 8.51
N TYR A 388 4.19 -5.25 9.20
CA TYR A 388 5.53 -4.64 9.25
C TYR A 388 6.23 -4.64 7.89
N SER A 389 6.01 -5.68 7.07
CA SER A 389 6.50 -5.66 5.70
C SER A 389 5.82 -4.59 4.83
N SER A 390 4.59 -4.14 5.18
CA SER A 390 3.98 -2.96 4.54
C SER A 390 4.65 -1.67 4.99
N VAL A 391 5.01 -1.52 6.27
CA VAL A 391 5.83 -0.40 6.75
C VAL A 391 7.13 -0.31 5.92
N SER A 392 7.83 -1.45 5.75
CA SER A 392 9.06 -1.50 4.94
C SER A 392 8.81 -1.02 3.51
N GLN A 393 7.77 -1.52 2.84
CA GLN A 393 7.44 -1.14 1.45
C GLN A 393 7.03 0.34 1.30
N MET A 394 6.38 0.93 2.30
CA MET A 394 6.13 2.38 2.29
C MET A 394 7.43 3.18 2.40
N GLY A 395 8.45 2.61 3.03
CA GLY A 395 9.82 3.16 3.01
C GLY A 395 10.42 3.22 1.60
N TYR A 396 10.19 2.19 0.74
CA TYR A 396 10.63 2.23 -0.67
C TYR A 396 9.99 3.40 -1.42
N ILE A 397 8.70 3.66 -1.20
CA ILE A 397 8.04 4.82 -1.81
C ILE A 397 8.70 6.12 -1.37
N LEU A 398 8.89 6.32 -0.05
CA LEU A 398 9.56 7.53 0.47
C LEU A 398 11.00 7.66 -0.05
N PHE A 399 11.72 6.54 -0.16
CA PHE A 399 13.09 6.52 -0.68
C PHE A 399 13.15 6.96 -2.14
N GLY A 400 12.18 6.53 -2.96
CA GLY A 400 12.02 7.00 -4.33
C GLY A 400 11.59 8.47 -4.41
N LEU A 401 10.63 8.89 -3.57
CA LEU A 401 10.18 10.29 -3.51
C LEU A 401 11.30 11.27 -3.14
N GLY A 402 12.27 10.83 -2.33
CA GLY A 402 13.42 11.64 -1.93
C GLY A 402 14.63 11.56 -2.87
N SER A 403 14.51 10.89 -4.01
CA SER A 403 15.65 10.57 -4.90
C SER A 403 16.16 11.73 -5.75
N GLU A 404 15.36 12.78 -5.98
CA GLU A 404 15.66 13.88 -6.93
C GLU A 404 15.90 13.41 -8.38
N SER A 405 15.30 12.29 -8.76
CA SER A 405 15.31 11.74 -10.11
C SER A 405 13.88 11.42 -10.54
N ILE A 406 13.51 11.80 -11.76
CA ILE A 406 12.23 11.42 -12.37
C ILE A 406 12.06 9.90 -12.34
N LEU A 407 13.12 9.16 -12.66
CA LEU A 407 13.13 7.70 -12.62
C LEU A 407 12.87 7.17 -11.20
N GLY A 408 13.53 7.72 -10.18
CA GLY A 408 13.36 7.29 -8.80
C GLY A 408 11.98 7.58 -8.23
N ILE A 409 11.41 8.76 -8.54
CA ILE A 409 10.05 9.15 -8.14
C ILE A 409 9.02 8.24 -8.85
N THR A 410 9.21 7.99 -10.16
CA THR A 410 8.36 7.07 -10.95
C THR A 410 8.39 5.65 -10.38
N GLY A 411 9.59 5.11 -10.12
CA GLY A 411 9.77 3.79 -9.50
C GLY A 411 9.11 3.70 -8.12
N GLY A 412 9.34 4.70 -7.26
CA GLY A 412 8.69 4.81 -5.96
C GLY A 412 7.16 4.85 -6.04
N THR A 413 6.62 5.57 -7.02
CA THR A 413 5.16 5.60 -7.28
C THR A 413 4.66 4.24 -7.77
N LEU A 414 5.41 3.56 -8.65
CA LEU A 414 5.06 2.24 -9.15
C LEU A 414 5.08 1.17 -8.04
N VAL A 415 5.91 1.33 -6.99
CA VAL A 415 5.89 0.45 -5.80
C VAL A 415 4.51 0.41 -5.17
N TYR A 416 3.71 1.48 -5.18
CA TYR A 416 2.35 1.46 -4.68
C TYR A 416 1.48 0.39 -5.40
N VAL A 417 1.55 0.35 -6.72
CA VAL A 417 0.78 -0.60 -7.54
C VAL A 417 1.21 -2.04 -7.25
N THR A 418 2.50 -2.29 -7.27
CA THR A 418 3.08 -3.64 -7.11
C THR A 418 2.91 -4.16 -5.68
N HIS A 419 3.13 -3.31 -4.69
CA HIS A 419 2.81 -3.57 -3.29
C HIS A 419 1.31 -3.87 -3.12
N GLY A 420 0.44 -3.10 -3.78
CA GLY A 420 -1.00 -3.31 -3.74
C GLY A 420 -1.41 -4.72 -4.14
N LEU A 421 -0.94 -5.20 -5.27
CA LEU A 421 -1.22 -6.54 -5.78
C LEU A 421 -0.61 -7.64 -4.90
N GLY A 422 0.68 -7.54 -4.61
CA GLY A 422 1.40 -8.54 -3.80
C GLY A 422 0.83 -8.69 -2.39
N LYS A 423 0.53 -7.57 -1.72
CA LYS A 423 -0.04 -7.58 -0.36
C LYS A 423 -1.47 -8.10 -0.29
N ALA A 424 -2.30 -7.75 -1.26
CA ALA A 424 -3.66 -8.29 -1.32
C ALA A 424 -3.63 -9.82 -1.40
N ILE A 425 -2.78 -10.39 -2.27
CA ILE A 425 -2.59 -11.84 -2.39
C ILE A 425 -2.14 -12.44 -1.05
N LEU A 426 -1.13 -11.85 -0.40
CA LEU A 426 -0.56 -12.38 0.85
C LEU A 426 -1.54 -12.26 2.02
N PHE A 427 -2.31 -11.19 2.14
CA PHE A 427 -3.37 -11.11 3.16
C PHE A 427 -4.51 -12.08 2.88
N MET A 428 -4.91 -12.28 1.62
CA MET A 428 -5.89 -13.32 1.27
C MET A 428 -5.38 -14.72 1.60
N MET A 429 -4.09 -15.02 1.35
CA MET A 429 -3.44 -16.24 1.82
C MET A 429 -3.54 -16.38 3.35
N ALA A 430 -3.18 -15.34 4.10
CA ALA A 430 -3.25 -15.37 5.56
C ALA A 430 -4.67 -15.66 6.06
N GLY A 431 -5.69 -15.01 5.45
CA GLY A 431 -7.08 -15.28 5.77
C GLY A 431 -7.52 -16.70 5.42
N SER A 432 -7.05 -17.21 4.31
CA SER A 432 -7.27 -18.59 3.88
C SER A 432 -6.71 -19.61 4.88
N ILE A 433 -5.47 -19.40 5.31
CA ILE A 433 -4.82 -20.25 6.32
C ILE A 433 -5.58 -20.16 7.65
N ILE A 434 -5.94 -18.97 8.10
CA ILE A 434 -6.70 -18.78 9.35
C ILE A 434 -8.04 -19.51 9.30
N LEU A 435 -8.77 -19.44 8.17
CA LEU A 435 -10.05 -20.14 8.00
C LEU A 435 -9.90 -21.65 8.07
N GLN A 436 -8.81 -22.21 7.53
CA GLN A 436 -8.61 -23.66 7.45
C GLN A 436 -7.94 -24.25 8.70
N THR A 437 -7.07 -23.49 9.36
CA THR A 437 -6.22 -23.99 10.46
C THR A 437 -6.64 -23.48 11.84
N GLY A 438 -7.45 -22.41 11.89
CA GLY A 438 -7.83 -21.74 13.12
C GLY A 438 -6.69 -20.97 13.81
N THR A 439 -5.51 -20.82 13.20
CA THR A 439 -4.36 -20.14 13.81
C THR A 439 -3.65 -19.21 12.85
N ARG A 440 -3.09 -18.13 13.40
CA ARG A 440 -2.24 -17.18 12.69
C ARG A 440 -0.76 -17.24 13.12
N SER A 441 -0.44 -18.07 14.13
CA SER A 441 0.93 -18.27 14.64
C SER A 441 1.70 -19.24 13.74
N MET A 442 2.80 -18.76 13.12
CA MET A 442 3.64 -19.56 12.22
C MET A 442 4.34 -20.72 12.94
N SER A 443 4.63 -20.58 14.23
CA SER A 443 5.22 -21.65 15.05
C SER A 443 4.29 -22.86 15.20
N ARG A 444 2.99 -22.67 14.97
CA ARG A 444 1.97 -23.73 15.01
C ARG A 444 1.63 -24.27 13.62
N LEU A 445 2.27 -23.80 12.55
CA LEU A 445 2.04 -24.22 11.18
C LEU A 445 3.23 -25.00 10.64
N GLY A 446 3.09 -25.60 9.48
CA GLY A 446 4.12 -26.33 8.75
C GLY A 446 3.54 -27.28 7.73
N GLY A 447 4.26 -27.53 6.63
CA GLY A 447 3.91 -28.56 5.64
C GLY A 447 2.59 -28.33 4.87
N LEU A 448 2.06 -27.10 4.88
CA LEU A 448 0.76 -26.81 4.26
C LEU A 448 0.78 -26.85 2.74
N ALA A 449 1.94 -26.82 2.06
CA ALA A 449 2.01 -26.90 0.59
C ALA A 449 1.35 -28.17 0.04
N GLY A 450 1.51 -29.30 0.72
CA GLY A 450 0.87 -30.55 0.31
C GLY A 450 -0.65 -30.63 0.53
N LYS A 451 -1.21 -29.74 1.36
CA LYS A 451 -2.64 -29.69 1.70
C LYS A 451 -3.37 -28.52 1.05
N MET A 452 -2.65 -27.43 0.78
CA MET A 452 -3.17 -26.20 0.18
C MET A 452 -2.31 -25.78 -1.03
N PRO A 453 -2.16 -26.65 -2.05
CA PRO A 453 -1.23 -26.41 -3.16
C PRO A 453 -1.56 -25.18 -3.99
N TYR A 454 -2.84 -24.93 -4.30
CA TYR A 454 -3.25 -23.74 -5.05
C TYR A 454 -2.97 -22.46 -4.26
N THR A 455 -3.34 -22.44 -2.97
CA THR A 455 -3.03 -21.33 -2.09
C THR A 455 -1.51 -21.10 -1.99
N ALA A 456 -0.70 -22.16 -1.89
CA ALA A 456 0.75 -22.05 -1.79
C ALA A 456 1.37 -21.45 -3.06
N VAL A 457 1.02 -21.94 -4.24
CA VAL A 457 1.57 -21.42 -5.51
C VAL A 457 1.20 -19.96 -5.73
N ILE A 458 -0.06 -19.60 -5.54
CA ILE A 458 -0.52 -18.22 -5.75
C ILE A 458 0.11 -17.27 -4.71
N ALA A 459 0.24 -17.73 -3.46
CA ALA A 459 0.91 -16.96 -2.41
C ALA A 459 2.40 -16.76 -2.70
N MET A 460 3.08 -17.72 -3.33
CA MET A 460 4.46 -17.58 -3.78
C MET A 460 4.59 -16.43 -4.78
N ILE A 461 3.70 -16.34 -5.77
CA ILE A 461 3.69 -15.22 -6.73
C ILE A 461 3.56 -13.88 -6.00
N GLY A 462 2.62 -13.77 -5.04
CA GLY A 462 2.49 -12.57 -4.20
C GLY A 462 3.75 -12.28 -3.37
N GLY A 463 4.41 -13.31 -2.84
CA GLY A 463 5.68 -13.19 -2.13
C GLY A 463 6.81 -12.70 -3.02
N LEU A 464 6.97 -13.29 -4.21
CA LEU A 464 7.98 -12.89 -5.21
C LEU A 464 7.75 -11.45 -5.69
N THR A 465 6.48 -10.99 -5.77
CA THR A 465 6.16 -9.60 -6.07
C THR A 465 6.71 -8.64 -5.00
N ILE A 466 6.59 -8.99 -3.71
CA ILE A 466 7.09 -8.15 -2.61
C ILE A 466 8.62 -8.20 -2.48
N ILE A 467 9.25 -9.28 -2.94
CA ILE A 467 10.72 -9.44 -2.97
C ILE A 467 11.35 -8.72 -4.17
N GLY A 468 10.57 -8.42 -5.21
CA GLY A 468 11.09 -7.83 -6.44
C GLY A 468 11.80 -8.84 -7.35
N VAL A 469 11.21 -10.04 -7.57
CA VAL A 469 11.81 -11.08 -8.43
C VAL A 469 11.10 -11.15 -9.79
N PRO A 470 11.83 -11.16 -10.93
CA PRO A 470 11.23 -11.38 -12.25
C PRO A 470 10.46 -12.72 -12.31
N PRO A 471 9.36 -12.83 -13.07
CA PRO A 471 8.73 -11.84 -13.94
C PRO A 471 7.61 -11.03 -13.26
N THR A 472 7.67 -10.80 -11.95
CA THR A 472 6.63 -10.05 -11.24
C THR A 472 6.79 -8.54 -11.38
N SER A 473 5.70 -7.80 -11.22
CA SER A 473 5.70 -6.34 -11.29
C SER A 473 6.60 -5.68 -10.23
N GLY A 474 6.86 -6.35 -9.10
CA GLY A 474 7.75 -5.86 -8.05
C GLY A 474 9.17 -5.60 -8.55
N PHE A 475 9.69 -6.48 -9.41
CA PHE A 475 11.01 -6.30 -10.02
C PHE A 475 11.10 -4.99 -10.79
N MET A 476 10.10 -4.69 -11.63
CA MET A 476 10.09 -3.46 -12.43
C MET A 476 10.09 -2.20 -11.57
N SER A 477 9.29 -2.19 -10.51
CA SER A 477 9.23 -1.02 -9.61
C SER A 477 10.53 -0.79 -8.85
N GLU A 478 11.15 -1.85 -8.31
CA GLU A 478 12.42 -1.75 -7.58
C GLU A 478 13.58 -1.40 -8.51
N TRP A 479 13.63 -2.00 -9.71
CA TRP A 479 14.64 -1.70 -10.72
C TRP A 479 14.64 -0.22 -11.11
N ILE A 480 13.46 0.33 -11.43
CA ILE A 480 13.29 1.73 -11.82
C ILE A 480 13.63 2.65 -10.64
N LEU A 481 13.16 2.32 -9.43
CA LEU A 481 13.42 3.09 -8.21
C LEU A 481 14.93 3.20 -7.92
N PHE A 482 15.60 2.06 -7.83
CA PHE A 482 17.03 2.04 -7.51
C PHE A 482 17.89 2.61 -8.64
N GLY A 483 17.47 2.43 -9.89
CA GLY A 483 18.10 3.08 -11.04
C GLY A 483 18.10 4.60 -10.92
N GLY A 484 16.96 5.19 -10.51
CA GLY A 484 16.85 6.62 -10.29
C GLY A 484 17.65 7.13 -9.09
N VAL A 485 17.65 6.41 -7.96
CA VAL A 485 18.48 6.78 -6.80
C VAL A 485 19.98 6.72 -7.14
N LEU A 486 20.40 5.69 -7.88
CA LEU A 486 21.79 5.59 -8.36
C LEU A 486 22.15 6.72 -9.31
N GLN A 487 21.25 7.06 -10.24
CA GLN A 487 21.43 8.16 -11.20
C GLN A 487 21.79 9.45 -10.48
N THR A 488 21.03 9.83 -9.43
CA THR A 488 21.32 11.04 -8.64
C THR A 488 22.63 10.94 -7.88
N ALA A 489 22.88 9.79 -7.23
CA ALA A 489 24.10 9.58 -6.46
C ALA A 489 25.38 9.71 -7.30
N VAL A 490 25.34 9.22 -8.57
CA VAL A 490 26.47 9.31 -9.50
C VAL A 490 26.58 10.72 -10.11
N TYR A 491 25.45 11.32 -10.51
CA TYR A 491 25.45 12.65 -11.13
C TYR A 491 25.93 13.74 -10.19
N GLU A 492 25.45 13.75 -8.96
CA GLU A 492 25.87 14.75 -7.96
C GLU A 492 27.24 14.43 -7.36
N ALA A 493 27.78 13.24 -7.60
CA ALA A 493 29.02 12.74 -7.00
C ALA A 493 29.02 12.89 -5.46
N ASP A 494 27.84 12.76 -4.82
CA ASP A 494 27.65 12.88 -3.38
C ASP A 494 27.90 11.52 -2.68
N PRO A 495 28.98 11.37 -1.90
CA PRO A 495 29.28 10.12 -1.18
C PRO A 495 28.13 9.67 -0.26
N MET A 496 27.36 10.61 0.33
CA MET A 496 26.26 10.26 1.21
C MET A 496 25.10 9.60 0.43
N ARG A 497 24.77 10.10 -0.76
CA ARG A 497 23.76 9.47 -1.64
C ARG A 497 24.19 8.09 -2.13
N VAL A 498 25.50 7.89 -2.41
CA VAL A 498 26.05 6.55 -2.73
C VAL A 498 25.89 5.59 -1.55
N ILE A 499 26.15 6.04 -0.33
CA ILE A 499 25.95 5.24 0.88
C ILE A 499 24.48 4.90 1.07
N LEU A 500 23.58 5.89 0.92
CA LEU A 500 22.12 5.66 1.02
C LEU A 500 21.65 4.64 -0.03
N PHE A 501 22.11 4.74 -1.28
CA PHE A 501 21.84 3.77 -2.33
C PHE A 501 22.29 2.36 -1.94
N GLY A 502 23.54 2.21 -1.44
CA GLY A 502 24.08 0.92 -1.00
C GLY A 502 23.25 0.29 0.11
N PHE A 503 22.90 1.05 1.14
CA PHE A 503 21.99 0.58 2.21
C PHE A 503 20.59 0.29 1.68
N GLY A 504 20.07 1.10 0.73
CA GLY A 504 18.79 0.87 0.07
C GLY A 504 18.72 -0.51 -0.59
N ILE A 505 19.72 -0.88 -1.39
CA ILE A 505 19.82 -2.21 -2.01
C ILE A 505 19.90 -3.31 -0.93
N LEU A 506 20.67 -3.13 0.13
CA LEU A 506 20.76 -4.14 1.20
C LEU A 506 19.39 -4.44 1.84
N THR A 507 18.45 -3.49 1.81
CA THR A 507 17.09 -3.75 2.33
C THR A 507 16.29 -4.73 1.48
N THR A 508 16.63 -4.94 0.21
CA THR A 508 15.96 -5.96 -0.64
C THR A 508 16.28 -7.37 -0.14
N ILE A 509 17.48 -7.57 0.42
CA ILE A 509 17.86 -8.83 1.09
C ILE A 509 16.97 -9.05 2.31
N LEU A 510 16.69 -7.97 3.07
CA LEU A 510 15.81 -8.04 4.24
C LEU A 510 14.37 -8.38 3.82
N SER A 511 13.87 -7.80 2.71
CA SER A 511 12.56 -8.13 2.13
C SER A 511 12.47 -9.60 1.74
N SER A 512 13.48 -10.12 1.07
CA SER A 512 13.60 -11.54 0.73
C SER A 512 13.62 -12.43 1.97
N ALA A 513 14.36 -12.03 2.99
CA ALA A 513 14.51 -12.80 4.21
C ALA A 513 13.16 -12.99 4.94
N TYR A 514 12.39 -11.92 5.19
CA TYR A 514 11.14 -12.07 5.95
C TYR A 514 10.05 -12.78 5.16
N ILE A 515 9.95 -12.61 3.84
CA ILE A 515 8.96 -13.31 3.01
C ILE A 515 9.30 -14.80 2.90
N LEU A 516 10.55 -15.15 2.54
CA LEU A 516 10.94 -16.54 2.40
C LEU A 516 10.93 -17.29 3.73
N TRP A 517 11.29 -16.60 4.83
CA TRP A 517 11.20 -17.15 6.19
C TRP A 517 9.75 -17.46 6.58
N MET A 518 8.82 -16.51 6.35
CA MET A 518 7.39 -16.71 6.56
C MET A 518 6.89 -17.89 5.72
N TYR A 519 7.24 -17.92 4.43
CA TYR A 519 6.80 -18.95 3.49
C TYR A 519 7.30 -20.34 3.89
N LYS A 520 8.60 -20.44 4.28
CA LYS A 520 9.20 -21.66 4.78
C LYS A 520 8.46 -22.22 5.99
N ARG A 521 8.14 -21.37 6.98
CA ARG A 521 7.48 -21.79 8.21
C ARG A 521 6.04 -22.24 8.01
N ILE A 522 5.34 -21.71 7.03
CA ILE A 522 3.94 -22.01 6.75
C ILE A 522 3.81 -23.24 5.86
N PHE A 523 4.52 -23.26 4.73
CA PHE A 523 4.26 -24.21 3.65
C PHE A 523 5.18 -25.42 3.65
N PHE A 524 6.38 -25.33 4.25
CA PHE A 524 7.35 -26.42 4.26
C PHE A 524 7.52 -27.04 5.65
N GLY A 525 8.22 -28.17 5.69
CA GLY A 525 8.47 -28.93 6.92
C GLY A 525 7.41 -30.00 7.19
N LYS A 526 7.43 -30.52 8.42
CA LYS A 526 6.46 -31.54 8.86
C LYS A 526 5.10 -30.90 9.16
N ILE A 527 4.04 -31.54 8.69
CA ILE A 527 2.68 -31.11 9.00
C ILE A 527 2.34 -31.53 10.44
N PRO A 528 1.86 -30.63 11.31
CA PRO A 528 1.35 -30.98 12.65
C PRO A 528 0.14 -31.91 12.53
N GLU A 529 0.01 -32.90 13.42
CA GLU A 529 -1.09 -33.88 13.42
C GLU A 529 -2.48 -33.24 13.34
N ARG A 530 -2.69 -32.13 14.06
CA ARG A 530 -3.96 -31.39 14.03
C ARG A 530 -4.31 -30.80 12.65
N LEU A 531 -3.36 -30.68 11.73
CA LEU A 531 -3.52 -30.06 10.40
C LEU A 531 -3.57 -31.11 9.27
N VAL A 532 -3.49 -32.39 9.55
CA VAL A 532 -3.47 -33.46 8.53
C VAL A 532 -4.74 -33.45 7.66
N ASN A 533 -5.88 -33.05 8.23
CA ASN A 533 -7.18 -33.01 7.56
C ASN A 533 -7.51 -31.66 6.90
N VAL A 534 -6.60 -30.68 6.93
CA VAL A 534 -6.78 -29.39 6.28
C VAL A 534 -6.92 -29.56 4.76
N LYS A 535 -7.83 -28.82 4.17
CA LYS A 535 -8.07 -28.77 2.71
C LYS A 535 -7.72 -27.40 2.17
N ASP A 536 -7.52 -27.33 0.86
CA ASP A 536 -7.29 -26.05 0.18
C ASP A 536 -8.53 -25.14 0.27
N SER A 537 -8.34 -23.89 -0.06
CA SER A 537 -9.35 -22.84 0.07
C SER A 537 -10.54 -23.02 -0.85
N ASN A 538 -11.64 -22.38 -0.48
CA ASN A 538 -12.81 -22.29 -1.34
C ASN A 538 -12.46 -21.65 -2.69
N ARG A 539 -13.09 -22.12 -3.79
CA ARG A 539 -12.87 -21.62 -5.16
C ARG A 539 -12.99 -20.09 -5.28
N TYR A 540 -13.91 -19.45 -4.55
CA TYR A 540 -14.02 -17.99 -4.53
C TYR A 540 -12.72 -17.33 -4.05
N ILE A 541 -12.08 -17.87 -3.01
CA ILE A 541 -10.82 -17.38 -2.47
C ILE A 541 -9.68 -17.62 -3.47
N THR A 542 -9.57 -18.84 -3.97
CA THR A 542 -8.47 -19.22 -4.88
C THR A 542 -8.52 -18.44 -6.20
N VAL A 543 -9.72 -18.31 -6.80
CA VAL A 543 -9.90 -17.57 -8.07
C VAL A 543 -9.57 -16.08 -7.88
N THR A 544 -10.06 -15.45 -6.81
CA THR A 544 -9.76 -14.02 -6.56
C THR A 544 -8.27 -13.76 -6.33
N MET A 545 -7.58 -14.65 -5.63
CA MET A 545 -6.12 -14.61 -5.50
C MET A 545 -5.40 -14.79 -6.83
N ALA A 546 -5.85 -15.75 -7.66
CA ALA A 546 -5.27 -16.07 -8.96
C ALA A 546 -5.41 -14.89 -9.95
N VAL A 547 -6.54 -14.17 -9.92
CA VAL A 547 -6.73 -12.96 -10.75
C VAL A 547 -5.67 -11.90 -10.42
N LEU A 548 -5.43 -11.62 -9.14
CA LEU A 548 -4.40 -10.65 -8.75
C LEU A 548 -2.98 -11.14 -9.06
N ALA A 549 -2.73 -12.46 -8.93
CA ALA A 549 -1.45 -13.05 -9.33
C ALA A 549 -1.21 -12.96 -10.85
N GLY A 550 -2.25 -13.13 -11.65
CA GLY A 550 -2.18 -12.89 -13.09
C GLY A 550 -1.87 -11.43 -13.43
N LEU A 551 -2.52 -10.48 -12.75
CA LEU A 551 -2.26 -9.05 -12.95
C LEU A 551 -0.83 -8.65 -12.62
N THR A 552 -0.25 -9.16 -11.51
CA THR A 552 1.15 -8.82 -11.17
C THR A 552 2.15 -9.41 -12.16
N LEU A 553 1.87 -10.58 -12.76
CA LEU A 553 2.71 -11.16 -13.80
C LEU A 553 2.59 -10.38 -15.12
N ILE A 554 1.37 -9.98 -15.51
CA ILE A 554 1.13 -9.16 -16.71
C ILE A 554 1.88 -7.83 -16.59
N LEU A 555 1.72 -7.12 -15.46
CA LEU A 555 2.40 -5.84 -15.22
C LEU A 555 3.93 -5.99 -15.02
N GLY A 556 4.41 -7.18 -14.68
CA GLY A 556 5.84 -7.47 -14.61
C GLY A 556 6.49 -7.63 -15.98
N VAL A 557 5.74 -8.10 -16.97
CA VAL A 557 6.19 -8.27 -18.36
C VAL A 557 5.87 -7.06 -19.22
N TYR A 558 4.73 -6.42 -18.97
CA TYR A 558 4.24 -5.25 -19.72
C TYR A 558 3.79 -4.14 -18.78
N PRO A 559 4.72 -3.34 -18.21
CA PRO A 559 4.41 -2.27 -17.25
C PRO A 559 3.89 -0.98 -17.89
N ASP A 560 4.10 -0.77 -19.21
CA ASP A 560 3.86 0.47 -19.94
C ASP A 560 2.49 1.11 -19.69
N PRO A 561 1.37 0.36 -19.59
CA PRO A 561 0.05 0.98 -19.37
C PRO A 561 -0.08 1.74 -18.05
N ILE A 562 0.76 1.42 -17.08
CA ILE A 562 0.83 2.09 -15.77
C ILE A 562 2.07 2.98 -15.67
N LEU A 563 3.19 2.53 -16.22
CA LEU A 563 4.48 3.21 -16.13
C LEU A 563 4.48 4.54 -16.90
N ASN A 564 4.05 4.52 -18.18
CA ASN A 564 4.11 5.71 -19.05
C ASN A 564 3.26 6.87 -18.51
N PRO A 565 1.99 6.69 -18.08
CA PRO A 565 1.22 7.78 -17.47
C PRO A 565 1.91 8.39 -16.25
N ILE A 566 2.52 7.57 -15.38
CA ILE A 566 3.25 8.05 -14.20
C ILE A 566 4.46 8.88 -14.64
N THR A 567 5.28 8.34 -15.55
CA THR A 567 6.52 8.98 -16.00
C THR A 567 6.24 10.31 -16.67
N ASN A 568 5.33 10.34 -17.66
CA ASN A 568 4.96 11.56 -18.37
C ASN A 568 4.41 12.64 -17.42
N TYR A 569 3.63 12.22 -16.43
CA TYR A 569 3.10 13.15 -15.44
C TYR A 569 4.20 13.74 -14.54
N ILE A 570 5.13 12.92 -14.06
CA ILE A 570 6.24 13.38 -13.22
C ILE A 570 7.19 14.29 -14.02
N GLU A 571 7.46 13.96 -15.29
CA GLU A 571 8.21 14.84 -16.19
C GLU A 571 7.54 16.20 -16.38
N SER A 572 6.20 16.24 -16.49
CA SER A 572 5.46 17.50 -16.61
C SER A 572 5.50 18.40 -15.36
N ILE A 573 5.72 17.82 -14.19
CA ILE A 573 5.86 18.55 -12.92
C ILE A 573 7.25 19.21 -12.82
N PHE A 574 8.30 18.53 -13.31
CA PHE A 574 9.67 18.97 -13.16
C PHE A 574 10.25 19.46 -14.51
N PRO A 575 10.24 20.79 -14.77
CA PRO A 575 10.86 21.32 -15.97
C PRO A 575 12.40 21.09 -15.96
N PRO A 576 13.07 21.13 -17.12
CA PRO A 576 14.50 20.81 -17.27
C PRO A 576 15.46 21.54 -16.31
N ASN A 577 15.07 22.70 -15.78
CA ASN A 577 15.87 23.51 -14.87
C ASN A 577 15.47 23.35 -13.38
N SER A 578 14.69 22.34 -13.03
CA SER A 578 14.14 22.16 -11.69
C SER A 578 15.13 21.59 -10.66
N GLY A 579 16.34 21.22 -11.05
CA GLY A 579 17.31 20.51 -10.20
C GLY A 579 17.01 19.01 -10.03
N VAL A 580 15.95 18.50 -10.68
CA VAL A 580 15.60 17.08 -10.71
C VAL A 580 16.16 16.47 -12.00
N LEU A 581 16.86 15.35 -11.87
CA LEU A 581 17.49 14.67 -13.00
C LEU A 581 16.44 14.06 -13.93
N GLN A 582 16.54 14.46 -15.20
CA GLN A 582 15.68 13.99 -16.27
C GLN A 582 16.31 12.83 -17.02
N LEU A 583 15.48 11.97 -17.60
CA LEU A 583 15.96 10.96 -18.54
C LEU A 583 16.27 11.62 -19.90
N PRO A 584 17.29 11.13 -20.63
CA PRO A 584 17.43 11.48 -22.04
C PRO A 584 16.17 11.02 -22.77
N SER A 585 15.41 11.96 -23.29
CA SER A 585 14.20 11.68 -24.06
C SER A 585 14.54 10.79 -25.26
N PRO A 586 13.85 9.66 -25.48
CA PRO A 586 14.05 8.86 -26.69
C PRO A 586 13.62 9.60 -27.97
N HIS A 587 12.96 10.76 -27.84
CA HIS A 587 12.46 11.58 -28.96
C HIS A 587 13.33 12.76 -29.32
N THR A 588 14.53 12.95 -28.74
CA THR A 588 15.46 14.00 -29.22
C THR A 588 16.14 13.65 -30.53
N LYS A 589 15.37 13.16 -31.52
CA LYS A 589 15.84 13.15 -32.93
C LYS A 589 15.72 14.52 -33.61
N ASP A 590 15.02 15.47 -32.98
CA ASP A 590 14.80 16.81 -33.50
C ASP A 590 15.22 17.87 -32.49
N MET A 591 16.50 17.88 -32.09
CA MET A 591 17.06 19.13 -31.56
C MET A 591 17.46 20.02 -32.76
N PRO A 592 16.89 21.24 -32.88
CA PRO A 592 17.38 22.19 -33.86
C PRO A 592 18.86 22.49 -33.57
N GLU A 593 19.70 22.40 -34.56
CA GLU A 593 21.14 22.76 -34.53
C GLU A 593 21.43 24.23 -34.17
N GLU A 594 20.44 24.99 -33.74
CA GLU A 594 20.46 26.45 -33.63
C GLU A 594 20.97 27.00 -32.27
N ARG A 595 21.49 26.18 -31.35
CA ARG A 595 22.12 26.69 -30.10
C ARG A 595 23.61 26.36 -29.96
N LEU A 596 24.27 25.93 -31.00
CA LEU A 596 25.72 25.87 -31.04
C LEU A 596 26.20 27.10 -31.83
N GLY A 597 26.33 28.22 -31.12
CA GLY A 597 27.07 29.39 -31.64
C GLY A 597 28.54 29.07 -31.74
N VAL A 598 28.91 28.22 -32.67
CA VAL A 598 30.29 28.09 -33.17
C VAL A 598 30.36 28.88 -34.43
N GLN A 599 31.03 30.01 -34.37
CA GLN A 599 31.47 30.80 -35.47
C GLN A 599 32.36 29.94 -36.38
N GLU A 600 31.78 29.35 -37.42
CA GLU A 600 32.56 28.69 -38.48
C GLU A 600 33.50 29.70 -39.14
N ARG A 601 34.79 29.52 -38.96
CA ARG A 601 35.78 30.01 -39.90
C ARG A 601 35.69 29.12 -41.13
N SER A 602 35.15 29.69 -42.18
CA SER A 602 35.32 29.25 -43.56
C SER A 602 36.80 29.16 -43.87
N ASP A 603 37.31 27.94 -44.07
CA ASP A 603 38.44 27.63 -44.96
C ASP A 603 38.75 26.14 -44.85
N LEU A 604 38.27 25.41 -45.85
CA LEU A 604 38.98 24.34 -46.56
C LEU A 604 38.01 23.60 -47.48
N GLN A 605 38.03 24.05 -48.71
CA GLN A 605 37.49 23.30 -49.86
C GLN A 605 38.38 22.10 -50.20
N GLN A 606 37.71 21.07 -50.68
CA GLN A 606 38.18 20.01 -51.61
C GLN A 606 38.94 18.82 -51.00
N SER A 607 38.29 17.70 -50.96
CA SER A 607 38.63 16.59 -51.88
C SER A 607 37.57 15.46 -51.76
N SER A 608 37.19 15.07 -52.94
CA SER A 608 36.24 14.04 -53.34
C SER A 608 36.73 12.60 -53.07
N ILE A 609 35.76 11.69 -53.08
CA ILE A 609 35.75 10.34 -53.70
C ILE A 609 35.64 9.13 -52.72
N VAL A 610 34.48 8.44 -52.90
CA VAL A 610 34.23 7.00 -52.98
C VAL A 610 34.18 6.17 -51.68
N GLY A 611 32.98 5.73 -51.34
CA GLY A 611 32.58 4.33 -51.46
C GLY A 611 32.45 3.51 -50.15
N SER A 612 31.26 3.01 -50.00
CA SER A 612 30.86 1.72 -49.44
C SER A 612 30.72 1.52 -47.91
N ASN A 613 29.49 1.26 -47.57
CA ASN A 613 28.99 0.29 -46.57
C ASN A 613 29.86 -0.05 -45.34
N ASN A 614 29.44 0.44 -44.17
CA ASN A 614 29.30 -0.43 -42.98
C ASN A 614 28.58 0.30 -41.85
N SER A 615 27.38 -0.12 -41.58
CA SER A 615 26.47 0.37 -40.53
C SER A 615 26.79 -0.25 -39.16
N HIS A 616 27.90 0.06 -38.54
CA HIS A 616 28.17 -0.39 -37.15
C HIS A 616 29.16 0.49 -36.36
N PHE A 617 29.56 1.66 -36.85
CA PHE A 617 30.57 2.49 -36.17
C PHE A 617 30.08 3.88 -35.71
N ASP A 618 28.79 4.23 -35.89
CA ASP A 618 28.28 5.59 -35.64
C ASP A 618 27.96 5.90 -34.15
N THR A 619 28.03 4.90 -33.26
CA THR A 619 27.65 5.08 -31.85
C THR A 619 28.83 5.55 -30.97
N TYR A 620 30.06 5.27 -31.37
CA TYR A 620 31.25 5.65 -30.60
C TYR A 620 31.65 7.12 -30.75
N ASP A 621 31.45 7.70 -31.92
CA ASP A 621 31.79 9.12 -32.16
C ASP A 621 30.83 10.11 -31.49
N LYS A 622 29.58 9.70 -31.19
CA LYS A 622 28.62 10.54 -30.48
C LYS A 622 28.87 10.60 -28.97
N LEU A 623 29.50 9.58 -28.41
CA LEU A 623 29.85 9.56 -26.97
C LEU A 623 31.14 10.36 -26.68
N SER A 624 32.08 10.44 -27.64
CA SER A 624 33.28 11.27 -27.50
C SER A 624 32.95 12.76 -27.43
N ASN A 625 31.92 13.21 -28.14
CA ASN A 625 31.47 14.61 -28.14
C ASN A 625 30.77 15.06 -26.84
N VAL A 626 30.19 14.13 -26.08
CA VAL A 626 29.61 14.46 -24.77
C VAL A 626 30.67 14.69 -23.68
N VAL A 627 31.83 14.04 -23.80
CA VAL A 627 32.97 14.21 -22.87
C VAL A 627 33.68 15.56 -23.07
N THR A 628 33.69 16.09 -24.29
CA THR A 628 34.36 17.36 -24.59
C THR A 628 33.57 18.59 -24.07
N TYR A 629 32.30 18.44 -23.72
CA TYR A 629 31.45 19.55 -23.24
C TYR A 629 31.57 19.87 -21.77
N THR A 630 32.18 18.98 -20.98
CA THR A 630 32.44 19.22 -19.55
C THR A 630 33.81 19.86 -19.27
N GLU A 631 34.66 20.05 -20.26
CA GLU A 631 36.02 20.59 -20.11
C GLU A 631 36.12 22.15 -20.06
N GLY A 632 35.03 22.87 -20.03
CA GLY A 632 35.02 24.34 -19.88
C GLY A 632 35.41 24.88 -18.49
N ARG A 633 35.78 24.02 -17.54
CA ARG A 633 36.35 24.41 -16.23
C ARG A 633 37.65 23.66 -16.02
N THR A 634 38.74 24.40 -15.96
CA THR A 634 40.10 23.97 -15.66
C THR A 634 40.17 23.18 -14.36
N TYR A 635 40.31 21.85 -14.45
CA TYR A 635 40.76 20.96 -13.38
C TYR A 635 41.91 20.07 -13.88
N GLY A 636 42.91 19.84 -13.01
CA GLY A 636 44.17 19.21 -13.34
C GLY A 636 44.09 17.74 -13.81
N GLU A 637 45.17 17.26 -14.40
CA GLU A 637 45.34 15.96 -15.08
C GLU A 637 44.95 14.69 -14.28
N ASP A 638 44.84 14.77 -12.95
CA ASP A 638 44.49 13.63 -12.09
C ASP A 638 42.99 13.22 -12.18
N ASN A 639 42.12 14.12 -12.63
CA ASN A 639 40.68 13.83 -12.75
C ASN A 639 40.27 13.11 -14.05
N ARG A 640 41.18 12.97 -15.01
CA ARG A 640 40.87 12.36 -16.32
C ARG A 640 40.68 10.84 -16.25
N LYS A 641 41.44 10.16 -15.38
CA LYS A 641 41.32 8.71 -15.14
C LYS A 641 40.03 8.36 -14.41
N ASP A 642 39.61 9.21 -13.49
CA ASP A 642 38.36 9.05 -12.72
C ASP A 642 37.12 9.25 -13.60
N SER A 643 37.16 10.17 -14.55
CA SER A 643 36.06 10.42 -15.49
C SER A 643 35.89 9.28 -16.50
N LEU A 644 36.97 8.67 -16.95
CA LEU A 644 36.94 7.51 -17.85
C LEU A 644 36.41 6.25 -17.14
N ALA A 645 36.78 6.02 -15.90
CA ALA A 645 36.25 4.91 -15.10
C ALA A 645 34.74 5.06 -14.83
N LYS A 646 34.26 6.29 -14.65
CA LYS A 646 32.82 6.61 -14.49
C LYS A 646 32.03 6.38 -15.77
N LEU A 647 32.64 6.66 -16.92
CA LEU A 647 32.04 6.41 -18.25
C LEU A 647 31.96 4.91 -18.59
N GLU A 648 33.00 4.14 -18.29
CA GLU A 648 33.01 2.68 -18.48
C GLU A 648 31.94 1.99 -17.60
N TYR A 649 31.76 2.46 -16.38
CA TYR A 649 30.73 1.96 -15.48
C TYR A 649 29.31 2.28 -15.95
N ALA A 650 29.09 3.51 -16.42
CA ALA A 650 27.80 3.92 -17.00
C ALA A 650 27.47 3.14 -18.29
N THR A 651 28.46 2.87 -19.13
CA THR A 651 28.30 2.08 -20.37
C THR A 651 27.99 0.62 -20.07
N THR A 652 28.59 0.06 -19.01
CA THR A 652 28.31 -1.31 -18.55
C THR A 652 26.87 -1.45 -18.06
N ILE A 653 26.35 -0.47 -17.31
CA ILE A 653 24.96 -0.45 -16.85
C ILE A 653 23.98 -0.32 -18.02
N TYR A 654 24.32 0.52 -19.00
CA TYR A 654 23.49 0.72 -20.21
C TYR A 654 23.41 -0.55 -21.08
N ASN A 655 24.53 -1.26 -21.24
CA ASN A 655 24.59 -2.51 -22.01
C ASN A 655 23.86 -3.66 -21.29
N ILE A 656 23.83 -3.68 -19.97
CA ILE A 656 23.03 -4.64 -19.19
C ILE A 656 21.52 -4.34 -19.34
N ALA A 657 21.14 -3.07 -19.37
CA ALA A 657 19.75 -2.65 -19.57
C ALA A 657 19.26 -2.85 -21.02
N GLY A 658 20.16 -2.75 -22.02
CA GLY A 658 19.85 -2.95 -23.44
C GLY A 658 19.80 -4.41 -23.90
N ALA A 659 20.36 -5.34 -23.14
CA ALA A 659 20.37 -6.77 -23.46
C ALA A 659 19.07 -7.52 -23.12
N SER A 660 18.05 -6.84 -22.58
CA SER A 660 16.74 -7.41 -22.28
C SER A 660 15.64 -7.01 -23.29
N LYS A 661 16.04 -6.62 -24.50
CA LYS A 661 15.08 -6.42 -25.62
C LYS A 661 15.09 -7.61 -26.55
#